data_d29f94eb75a441595d0e91eaedd57d38
#
_entry.id   d29f94eb75a441595d0e91eaedd57d38
#
_cell.length_a   1.000
_cell.length_b   1.000
_cell.length_c   1.000
_cell.angle_alpha   90.00
_cell.angle_beta   90.00
_cell.angle_gamma   90.00
#
_symmetry.space_group_name_H-M   'P 1'
#
loop_
_entity.id
_entity.type
_entity.pdbx_description
1 polymer ?
#
loop_
_entity_poly.entity_id
_entity_poly.type
_entity_poly.pdbx_seq_one_letter_code
_entity_poly.pdbx_strand_id
1 'polypeptide(L)'
;MQSSEAGTAGAAASFGFSELTGEAPYEVYYNMTGEGARAVVPSRQNQAAAGELQLGANGDFGYATTDAGGHFTLSHATSYIWFDPWSQEVDARLVSVSLATADRTIALCGTRTFDGGGFGAATGGEYAVTLSFGAEGVALPASGGDTRVFAAAVVYPVDCSATEVHVTYTFADGSVYTETRPGRKLEAGATYRLTSEITKRAGGALEIEAGEADGEPVCLKYGGSEVRSLTAEGWIPQVRTTAPARWTADLNIARRTLRVAPPAEYLEGQDLENTLRIESDGEPLFSQDYYVLDFTHPEGTFVLMEGNMTTENGSIVYFDQHMRYHERVYEEVNDNEIGNVLQDMYMIGGRIYFITQNGRTSSTGTTFDGDGRFVICDAHTMKRILARDMPFYAQVASSSGVKPTLCWPQHIVAVSPEKGYIQYSTSDMESHSGIRTVNLVSGVIATTDIPDTYGAFTKTGATKARMTVSRGKVFAGRGNSVIVIDSATDRVVREHTYPDRQVKDLAKGADGKIYAVFTGEFEIDGDLGYYGNVVWKSPAMIAAFDAEGEVVSEQTLPETVKLRTGTASPSVQLCASFRQPWLYFIGKTDFSATEAMRYNYETGQVDWDYITADIDGSHEGGSLIYGYMGVHPTTEQLWVGKSSYTNSRIHVYDVSRSDAVEYGSYYQKKASPAGVDFAYRFTEEWINR
;
A
#
# COMPACT_ATOMS: atom_id res chain seq x y z
N MET A 1 5.15 46.55 20.70
CA MET A 1 4.24 46.90 21.83
C MET A 1 2.82 47.01 21.31
N GLN A 2 1.82 46.71 22.09
CA GLN A 2 0.40 46.90 21.78
C GLN A 2 -0.07 48.19 22.44
N SER A 3 -0.99 48.97 21.81
CA SER A 3 -1.58 50.13 22.45
C SER A 3 -2.41 49.71 23.66
N SER A 4 -2.32 50.44 24.75
CA SER A 4 -3.08 50.21 25.98
C SER A 4 -4.49 50.77 25.95
N GLU A 5 -4.82 51.60 24.94
CA GLU A 5 -6.11 52.24 24.80
C GLU A 5 -6.68 52.05 23.38
N ALA A 6 -7.98 51.77 23.31
CA ALA A 6 -8.70 51.73 22.04
C ALA A 6 -9.09 53.16 21.62
N GLY A 7 -8.78 53.54 20.39
CA GLY A 7 -9.23 54.82 19.83
C GLY A 7 -10.74 54.87 19.69
N THR A 8 -11.34 56.05 19.82
CA THR A 8 -12.74 56.31 19.49
C THR A 8 -12.95 56.35 17.99
N ALA A 9 -14.03 55.74 17.48
CA ALA A 9 -14.37 55.82 16.05
C ALA A 9 -14.53 57.25 15.57
N GLY A 10 -13.74 57.66 14.57
CA GLY A 10 -13.73 59.00 14.00
C GLY A 10 -12.63 59.18 12.95
N ALA A 11 -12.53 60.37 12.38
CA ALA A 11 -11.50 60.70 11.39
C ALA A 11 -10.07 60.74 11.97
N ALA A 12 -9.93 60.80 13.31
CA ALA A 12 -8.67 60.75 14.01
C ALA A 12 -8.87 60.07 15.37
N ALA A 13 -7.86 59.28 15.80
CA ALA A 13 -7.83 58.58 17.09
C ALA A 13 -6.45 58.75 17.73
N SER A 14 -6.40 58.74 19.07
CA SER A 14 -5.15 58.72 19.83
C SER A 14 -4.92 57.33 20.40
N PHE A 15 -3.69 56.84 20.32
CA PHE A 15 -3.26 55.56 20.86
C PHE A 15 -2.14 55.80 21.89
N GLY A 16 -2.28 55.24 23.07
CA GLY A 16 -1.25 55.24 24.10
C GLY A 16 -0.36 54.02 24.04
N PHE A 17 0.95 54.20 24.05
CA PHE A 17 1.93 53.12 24.14
C PHE A 17 2.77 53.35 25.39
N SER A 18 2.83 52.38 26.31
CA SER A 18 3.75 52.36 27.44
C SER A 18 5.11 51.80 27.02
N GLU A 19 6.19 52.36 27.61
CA GLU A 19 7.55 51.81 27.44
C GLU A 19 8.16 51.93 26.04
N LEU A 20 7.77 52.94 25.23
CA LEU A 20 8.49 53.27 24.00
C LEU A 20 9.94 53.61 24.32
N THR A 21 10.90 52.88 23.73
CA THR A 21 12.33 53.15 23.86
C THR A 21 12.87 53.74 22.56
N GLY A 22 13.74 54.74 22.64
CA GLY A 22 14.31 55.44 21.49
C GLY A 22 13.57 56.72 21.17
N GLU A 23 14.03 57.40 20.13
CA GLU A 23 13.42 58.65 19.61
C GLU A 23 12.64 58.36 18.31
N ALA A 24 11.58 59.15 18.03
CA ALA A 24 10.87 59.08 16.75
C ALA A 24 11.82 59.35 15.57
N PRO A 25 11.56 58.73 14.39
CA PRO A 25 10.30 58.14 13.95
C PRO A 25 10.13 56.65 14.44
N TYR A 26 8.88 56.30 14.77
CA TYR A 26 8.49 54.95 15.11
C TYR A 26 7.72 54.28 13.99
N GLU A 27 7.91 52.97 13.81
CA GLU A 27 7.08 52.16 12.91
C GLU A 27 5.79 51.74 13.62
N VAL A 28 4.65 51.96 12.97
CA VAL A 28 3.33 51.62 13.49
C VAL A 28 2.67 50.60 12.57
N TYR A 29 2.22 49.51 13.15
CA TYR A 29 1.56 48.44 12.43
C TYR A 29 0.13 48.22 12.95
N TYR A 30 -0.82 48.13 12.05
CA TYR A 30 -2.19 47.73 12.34
C TYR A 30 -2.35 46.26 12.03
N ASN A 31 -2.93 45.49 12.98
CA ASN A 31 -3.26 44.08 12.83
C ASN A 31 -2.05 43.14 12.62
N MET A 32 -0.92 43.48 13.23
CA MET A 32 0.30 42.70 13.24
C MET A 32 0.15 41.48 14.17
N THR A 33 0.71 40.34 13.78
CA THR A 33 0.73 39.14 14.61
C THR A 33 2.15 38.65 14.91
N GLY A 34 2.41 38.29 16.18
CA GLY A 34 3.69 37.72 16.64
C GLY A 34 4.86 38.72 16.70
N GLU A 35 6.08 38.18 16.82
CA GLU A 35 7.32 38.96 16.76
C GLU A 35 7.70 39.26 15.30
N GLY A 36 8.10 40.50 15.04
CA GLY A 36 8.35 41.03 13.71
C GLY A 36 7.06 41.44 13.00
N ALA A 37 7.18 42.28 11.96
CA ALA A 37 6.03 42.76 11.20
C ALA A 37 5.46 41.62 10.32
N ARG A 38 4.54 40.84 10.88
CA ARG A 38 3.85 39.75 10.17
C ARG A 38 2.38 40.06 9.98
N ALA A 39 1.89 39.89 8.76
CA ALA A 39 0.48 39.96 8.41
C ALA A 39 -0.05 38.52 8.17
N VAL A 40 -1.29 38.31 8.58
CA VAL A 40 -2.01 37.04 8.30
C VAL A 40 -3.30 37.41 7.58
N VAL A 41 -3.40 37.01 6.32
CA VAL A 41 -4.65 37.06 5.55
C VAL A 41 -5.19 35.64 5.49
N PRO A 42 -6.29 35.32 6.20
CA PRO A 42 -6.83 33.96 6.21
C PRO A 42 -7.48 33.62 4.87
N SER A 43 -7.36 32.31 4.46
CA SER A 43 -8.05 31.81 3.26
C SER A 43 -9.56 31.69 3.46
N ARG A 44 -9.99 31.54 4.71
CA ARG A 44 -11.40 31.59 5.09
C ARG A 44 -11.68 32.88 5.88
N GLN A 45 -12.54 33.69 5.33
CA GLN A 45 -12.95 34.98 5.88
C GLN A 45 -14.44 34.96 6.19
N ASN A 46 -14.92 35.85 7.04
CA ASN A 46 -16.30 35.87 7.47
C ASN A 46 -16.91 37.27 7.31
N GLN A 47 -18.20 37.32 7.02
CA GLN A 47 -19.02 38.51 7.03
C GLN A 47 -20.43 38.13 7.47
N ALA A 48 -20.94 38.72 8.56
CA ALA A 48 -22.21 38.33 9.16
C ALA A 48 -23.42 38.69 8.30
N ALA A 49 -23.40 39.84 7.62
CA ALA A 49 -24.48 40.31 6.78
C ALA A 49 -23.97 41.12 5.58
N ALA A 50 -24.81 41.24 4.56
CA ALA A 50 -24.51 42.11 3.40
C ALA A 50 -24.25 43.56 3.84
N GLY A 51 -23.15 44.14 3.39
CA GLY A 51 -22.75 45.52 3.73
C GLY A 51 -22.05 45.68 5.08
N GLU A 52 -21.98 44.63 5.93
CA GLU A 52 -21.27 44.70 7.21
C GLU A 52 -19.85 44.17 7.07
N LEU A 53 -18.95 44.99 6.55
CA LEU A 53 -17.59 44.59 6.24
C LEU A 53 -16.77 44.32 7.52
N GLN A 54 -16.03 43.25 7.56
CA GLN A 54 -15.16 42.85 8.68
C GLN A 54 -13.68 42.80 8.26
N LEU A 55 -13.20 43.83 7.60
CA LEU A 55 -11.86 43.85 6.99
C LEU A 55 -10.74 43.52 8.00
N GLY A 56 -10.76 44.17 9.19
CA GLY A 56 -9.76 43.92 10.23
C GLY A 56 -9.72 42.45 10.69
N ALA A 57 -10.88 41.85 10.96
CA ALA A 57 -10.97 40.42 11.34
C ALA A 57 -10.54 39.47 10.20
N ASN A 58 -10.67 39.92 8.96
CA ASN A 58 -10.31 39.18 7.76
C ASN A 58 -8.86 39.45 7.29
N GLY A 59 -8.03 40.09 8.11
CA GLY A 59 -6.60 40.17 7.87
C GLY A 59 -6.16 41.48 7.18
N ASP A 60 -6.99 42.55 7.20
CA ASP A 60 -6.55 43.88 6.78
C ASP A 60 -5.32 44.30 7.59
N PHE A 61 -4.27 44.73 6.89
CA PHE A 61 -3.00 45.12 7.49
C PHE A 61 -2.60 46.50 7.04
N GLY A 62 -2.17 47.31 7.99
CA GLY A 62 -1.75 48.67 7.75
C GLY A 62 -0.39 48.99 8.35
N TYR A 63 0.26 50.01 7.76
CA TYR A 63 1.60 50.44 8.14
C TYR A 63 1.70 51.98 8.08
N ALA A 64 2.47 52.53 8.99
CA ALA A 64 2.86 53.91 9.00
C ALA A 64 4.21 54.15 9.69
N THR A 65 4.83 55.27 9.42
CA THR A 65 5.97 55.81 10.19
C THR A 65 5.54 57.13 10.81
N THR A 66 5.84 57.32 12.07
CA THR A 66 5.51 58.61 12.75
C THR A 66 6.43 59.74 12.29
N ASP A 67 5.93 60.97 12.40
CA ASP A 67 6.80 62.15 12.41
C ASP A 67 7.50 62.33 13.77
N ALA A 68 8.30 63.36 13.92
CA ALA A 68 8.99 63.68 15.17
C ALA A 68 8.04 64.03 16.34
N GLY A 69 6.80 64.39 16.06
CA GLY A 69 5.75 64.65 17.03
C GLY A 69 4.90 63.46 17.39
N GLY A 70 5.18 62.28 16.81
CA GLY A 70 4.42 61.05 17.03
C GLY A 70 3.13 60.94 16.20
N HIS A 71 2.88 61.87 15.24
CA HIS A 71 1.73 61.79 14.36
C HIS A 71 2.00 60.83 13.19
N PHE A 72 0.99 60.10 12.78
CA PHE A 72 1.06 59.22 11.62
C PHE A 72 -0.27 59.11 10.89
N THR A 73 -0.21 58.75 9.62
CA THR A 73 -1.37 58.34 8.83
C THR A 73 -1.17 56.92 8.40
N LEU A 74 -2.05 56.03 8.85
CA LEU A 74 -1.99 54.61 8.53
C LEU A 74 -2.34 54.39 7.05
N SER A 75 -1.49 53.69 6.33
CA SER A 75 -1.75 53.24 4.97
C SER A 75 -2.06 51.74 4.99
N HIS A 76 -3.12 51.34 4.30
CA HIS A 76 -3.42 49.93 4.10
C HIS A 76 -2.41 49.31 3.16
N ALA A 77 -1.83 48.15 3.56
CA ALA A 77 -0.87 47.42 2.77
C ALA A 77 -1.49 46.20 2.05
N THR A 78 -2.67 45.74 2.47
CA THR A 78 -3.46 44.69 1.78
C THR A 78 -4.33 45.28 0.67
N SER A 79 -4.89 44.44 -0.20
CA SER A 79 -5.83 44.81 -1.26
C SER A 79 -7.22 44.26 -0.93
N TYR A 80 -8.26 44.84 -1.53
CA TYR A 80 -9.65 44.47 -1.25
C TYR A 80 -10.38 44.09 -2.51
N ILE A 81 -11.11 42.98 -2.47
CA ILE A 81 -12.01 42.57 -3.53
C ILE A 81 -13.44 42.81 -3.05
N TRP A 82 -14.14 43.69 -3.72
CA TRP A 82 -15.53 44.01 -3.45
C TRP A 82 -16.44 43.23 -4.38
N PHE A 83 -17.31 42.39 -3.82
CA PHE A 83 -18.26 41.59 -4.55
C PHE A 83 -19.64 42.27 -4.51
N ASP A 84 -20.24 42.44 -5.68
CA ASP A 84 -21.57 43.03 -5.86
C ASP A 84 -22.45 42.06 -6.71
N PRO A 85 -22.81 40.91 -6.18
CA PRO A 85 -23.69 39.98 -6.86
C PRO A 85 -25.14 40.45 -6.81
N TRP A 86 -25.90 40.20 -7.86
CA TRP A 86 -27.32 40.42 -7.92
C TRP A 86 -28.02 39.40 -8.79
N SER A 87 -29.35 39.16 -8.58
CA SER A 87 -30.12 38.24 -9.39
C SER A 87 -31.61 38.58 -9.36
N GLN A 88 -32.28 38.33 -10.50
CA GLN A 88 -33.75 38.35 -10.59
C GLN A 88 -34.35 36.95 -10.60
N GLU A 89 -33.53 35.91 -10.65
CA GLU A 89 -33.93 34.55 -10.90
C GLU A 89 -33.61 33.61 -9.75
N VAL A 90 -32.69 33.98 -8.85
CA VAL A 90 -32.19 33.14 -7.78
C VAL A 90 -32.76 33.56 -6.44
N ASP A 91 -33.63 32.75 -5.86
CA ASP A 91 -34.22 32.95 -4.54
C ASP A 91 -33.36 32.32 -3.41
N ALA A 92 -32.43 31.39 -3.77
CA ALA A 92 -31.55 30.73 -2.81
C ALA A 92 -30.61 31.75 -2.14
N ARG A 93 -30.37 31.56 -0.83
CA ARG A 93 -29.50 32.46 -0.06
C ARG A 93 -28.04 32.14 -0.34
N LEU A 94 -27.24 33.19 -0.54
CA LEU A 94 -25.80 33.09 -0.76
C LEU A 94 -25.10 32.78 0.57
N VAL A 95 -24.37 31.65 0.67
CA VAL A 95 -23.64 31.25 1.87
C VAL A 95 -22.15 31.56 1.80
N SER A 96 -21.59 31.65 0.59
CA SER A 96 -20.21 32.11 0.42
C SER A 96 -19.91 32.65 -0.98
N VAL A 97 -18.87 33.47 -1.08
CA VAL A 97 -18.22 33.84 -2.33
C VAL A 97 -16.72 33.55 -2.24
N SER A 98 -16.16 33.00 -3.29
CA SER A 98 -14.73 32.65 -3.38
C SER A 98 -14.10 33.34 -4.58
N LEU A 99 -12.84 33.78 -4.43
CA LEU A 99 -11.95 34.19 -5.50
C LEU A 99 -10.76 33.24 -5.53
N ALA A 100 -10.44 32.69 -6.68
CA ALA A 100 -9.26 31.85 -6.89
C ALA A 100 -8.51 32.30 -8.15
N THR A 101 -7.18 32.20 -8.13
CA THR A 101 -6.36 32.37 -9.34
C THR A 101 -6.24 31.08 -10.08
N ALA A 102 -6.28 31.06 -11.40
CA ALA A 102 -6.02 29.86 -12.20
C ALA A 102 -4.55 29.41 -12.06
N ASP A 103 -3.63 30.35 -11.93
CA ASP A 103 -2.24 30.05 -11.54
C ASP A 103 -2.16 29.81 -10.03
N ARG A 104 -2.08 28.53 -9.65
CA ARG A 104 -2.04 28.09 -8.25
C ARG A 104 -0.77 28.49 -7.49
N THR A 105 0.24 29.02 -8.16
CA THR A 105 1.47 29.53 -7.54
C THR A 105 1.31 30.93 -6.96
N ILE A 106 0.26 31.65 -7.38
CA ILE A 106 -0.03 33.01 -6.89
C ILE A 106 -0.82 32.94 -5.59
N ALA A 107 -0.16 33.21 -4.46
CA ALA A 107 -0.80 33.18 -3.15
C ALA A 107 -1.57 34.46 -2.86
N LEU A 108 -2.92 34.40 -2.83
CA LEU A 108 -3.80 35.50 -2.44
C LEU A 108 -3.83 35.74 -0.93
N CYS A 109 -3.51 34.75 -0.13
CA CYS A 109 -3.61 34.77 1.34
C CYS A 109 -2.50 33.91 1.98
N GLY A 110 -2.48 33.81 3.31
CA GLY A 110 -1.45 33.11 4.09
C GLY A 110 -0.75 34.04 5.07
N THR A 111 0.45 33.69 5.54
CA THR A 111 1.27 34.52 6.42
C THR A 111 2.43 35.08 5.63
N ARG A 112 2.64 36.43 5.72
CA ARG A 112 3.78 37.13 5.08
C ARG A 112 4.46 38.06 6.08
N THR A 113 5.78 38.21 5.96
CA THR A 113 6.53 39.27 6.61
C THR A 113 6.34 40.56 5.84
N PHE A 114 6.41 41.71 6.54
CA PHE A 114 6.35 43.05 5.95
C PHE A 114 7.59 43.86 6.38
N ASP A 115 8.27 44.47 5.47
CA ASP A 115 9.52 45.21 5.74
C ASP A 115 9.40 46.76 5.56
N GLY A 116 8.18 47.26 5.54
CA GLY A 116 7.90 48.70 5.28
C GLY A 116 7.84 49.05 3.80
N GLY A 117 8.40 48.25 2.93
CA GLY A 117 8.35 48.41 1.46
C GLY A 117 7.41 47.45 0.76
N GLY A 118 7.10 46.33 1.38
CA GLY A 118 6.23 45.32 0.80
C GLY A 118 6.17 44.02 1.58
N PHE A 119 5.41 43.05 1.05
CA PHE A 119 5.27 41.73 1.62
C PHE A 119 6.31 40.76 1.04
N GLY A 120 6.95 39.99 1.91
CA GLY A 120 7.79 38.86 1.52
C GLY A 120 6.99 37.67 0.97
N ALA A 121 7.66 36.54 0.73
CA ALA A 121 7.03 35.34 0.29
C ALA A 121 6.00 34.79 1.31
N ALA A 122 4.92 34.18 0.84
CA ALA A 122 3.89 33.63 1.70
C ALA A 122 4.35 32.29 2.32
N THR A 123 4.13 32.14 3.63
CA THR A 123 4.19 30.85 4.32
C THR A 123 2.77 30.34 4.48
N GLY A 124 2.50 29.07 4.05
CA GLY A 124 1.13 28.54 4.01
C GLY A 124 0.21 29.34 3.08
N GLY A 125 0.78 29.87 1.98
CA GLY A 125 0.03 30.65 1.01
C GLY A 125 -0.95 29.81 0.22
N GLU A 126 -2.15 30.35 -0.01
CA GLU A 126 -3.18 29.70 -0.81
C GLU A 126 -3.62 30.63 -1.95
N TYR A 127 -3.90 30.03 -3.11
CA TYR A 127 -4.32 30.71 -4.34
C TYR A 127 -5.81 31.09 -4.35
N ALA A 128 -6.55 30.74 -3.30
CA ALA A 128 -7.98 31.00 -3.17
C ALA A 128 -8.32 31.61 -1.80
N VAL A 129 -9.27 32.57 -1.80
CA VAL A 129 -9.89 33.11 -0.60
C VAL A 129 -11.39 32.90 -0.67
N THR A 130 -12.01 32.55 0.45
CA THR A 130 -13.46 32.32 0.56
C THR A 130 -14.02 33.16 1.68
N LEU A 131 -15.00 34.02 1.36
CA LEU A 131 -15.77 34.81 2.30
C LEU A 131 -17.10 34.11 2.60
N SER A 132 -17.34 33.76 3.86
CA SER A 132 -18.55 33.05 4.32
C SER A 132 -19.53 33.98 4.98
N PHE A 133 -20.82 33.78 4.68
CA PHE A 133 -21.95 34.46 5.32
C PHE A 133 -22.65 33.60 6.38
N GLY A 134 -22.00 32.45 6.74
CA GLY A 134 -22.60 31.46 7.62
C GLY A 134 -23.63 30.59 6.92
N ALA A 135 -24.19 29.60 7.65
CA ALA A 135 -25.11 28.59 7.11
C ALA A 135 -26.44 29.18 6.64
N GLU A 136 -26.94 30.21 7.31
CA GLU A 136 -28.19 30.89 6.95
C GLU A 136 -28.05 31.73 5.68
N GLY A 137 -26.83 32.14 5.33
CA GLY A 137 -26.53 32.93 4.15
C GLY A 137 -27.24 34.29 4.12
N VAL A 138 -27.08 35.02 3.00
CA VAL A 138 -27.66 36.35 2.75
C VAL A 138 -28.46 36.33 1.45
N ALA A 139 -29.53 37.16 1.38
CA ALA A 139 -30.32 37.34 0.16
C ALA A 139 -29.54 38.19 -0.85
N LEU A 140 -29.67 37.88 -2.15
CA LEU A 140 -29.14 38.69 -3.23
C LEU A 140 -30.06 39.90 -3.49
N PRO A 141 -29.48 41.05 -3.89
CA PRO A 141 -30.25 42.18 -4.44
C PRO A 141 -30.91 41.76 -5.77
N ALA A 142 -32.07 42.33 -6.05
CA ALA A 142 -32.77 42.11 -7.31
C ALA A 142 -32.21 42.89 -8.50
N SER A 143 -31.32 43.87 -8.25
CA SER A 143 -30.64 44.68 -9.29
C SER A 143 -29.23 45.03 -8.86
N GLY A 144 -28.32 45.06 -9.84
CA GLY A 144 -26.95 45.51 -9.63
C GLY A 144 -26.85 47.06 -9.64
N GLY A 145 -25.68 47.58 -9.25
CA GLY A 145 -25.37 49.01 -9.33
C GLY A 145 -25.65 49.78 -8.06
N ASP A 146 -25.92 49.15 -6.93
CA ASP A 146 -25.95 49.82 -5.63
C ASP A 146 -24.57 50.44 -5.33
N THR A 147 -24.56 51.60 -4.73
CA THR A 147 -23.34 52.29 -4.25
C THR A 147 -22.75 51.60 -3.01
N ARG A 148 -23.53 50.76 -2.33
CA ARG A 148 -23.11 50.02 -1.16
C ARG A 148 -22.35 48.73 -1.58
N VAL A 149 -21.24 48.50 -0.90
CA VAL A 149 -20.49 47.23 -1.06
C VAL A 149 -21.29 46.08 -0.43
N PHE A 150 -21.62 45.07 -1.21
CA PHE A 150 -22.32 43.89 -0.71
C PHE A 150 -21.43 43.06 0.20
N ALA A 151 -20.20 42.75 -0.27
CA ALA A 151 -19.22 41.95 0.47
C ALA A 151 -17.79 42.34 0.09
N ALA A 152 -16.86 42.12 1.00
CA ALA A 152 -15.45 42.40 0.73
C ALA A 152 -14.52 41.33 1.33
N ALA A 153 -13.62 40.78 0.51
CA ALA A 153 -12.50 39.98 0.95
C ALA A 153 -11.21 40.76 0.97
N VAL A 154 -10.33 40.44 1.90
CA VAL A 154 -8.95 40.93 1.99
C VAL A 154 -8.03 39.95 1.29
N VAL A 155 -7.12 40.46 0.45
CA VAL A 155 -6.10 39.68 -0.24
C VAL A 155 -4.76 40.40 -0.21
N TYR A 156 -3.68 39.71 -0.45
CA TYR A 156 -2.39 40.35 -0.65
C TYR A 156 -2.32 41.09 -1.99
N PRO A 157 -1.55 42.18 -2.08
CA PRO A 157 -1.19 42.81 -3.35
C PRO A 157 -0.30 41.82 -4.14
N VAL A 158 -0.83 41.31 -5.24
CA VAL A 158 -0.16 40.36 -6.13
C VAL A 158 -0.47 40.66 -7.57
N ASP A 159 0.37 40.22 -8.49
CA ASP A 159 0.13 40.36 -9.92
C ASP A 159 -0.51 39.12 -10.50
N CYS A 160 -1.80 39.23 -10.84
CA CYS A 160 -2.57 38.18 -11.53
C CYS A 160 -2.80 38.55 -13.01
N SER A 161 -2.15 39.56 -13.57
CA SER A 161 -2.47 40.06 -14.93
C SER A 161 -2.18 39.07 -16.05
N ALA A 162 -1.33 38.08 -15.81
CA ALA A 162 -0.98 37.04 -16.77
C ALA A 162 -1.87 35.78 -16.68
N THR A 163 -2.83 35.74 -15.75
CA THR A 163 -3.70 34.60 -15.50
C THR A 163 -5.17 35.04 -15.40
N GLU A 164 -6.06 34.03 -15.35
CA GLU A 164 -7.48 34.23 -15.05
C GLU A 164 -7.74 34.11 -13.56
N VAL A 165 -8.88 34.66 -13.13
CA VAL A 165 -9.43 34.48 -11.79
C VAL A 165 -10.84 33.91 -11.90
N HIS A 166 -11.16 32.99 -11.01
CA HIS A 166 -12.48 32.37 -10.91
C HIS A 166 -13.21 32.96 -9.71
N VAL A 167 -14.43 33.42 -9.94
CA VAL A 167 -15.34 33.89 -8.89
C VAL A 167 -16.45 32.85 -8.75
N THR A 168 -16.64 32.35 -7.55
CA THR A 168 -17.62 31.29 -7.29
C THR A 168 -18.55 31.67 -6.16
N TYR A 169 -19.84 31.69 -6.42
CA TYR A 169 -20.93 31.95 -5.49
C TYR A 169 -21.61 30.64 -5.12
N THR A 170 -21.66 30.31 -3.83
CA THR A 170 -22.28 29.07 -3.33
C THR A 170 -23.55 29.40 -2.56
N PHE A 171 -24.62 28.66 -2.83
CA PHE A 171 -25.94 28.89 -2.26
C PHE A 171 -26.32 27.81 -1.23
N ALA A 172 -27.29 28.15 -0.37
CA ALA A 172 -27.73 27.30 0.73
C ALA A 172 -28.42 25.99 0.26
N ASP A 173 -28.93 25.98 -0.97
CA ASP A 173 -29.50 24.79 -1.61
C ASP A 173 -28.43 23.85 -2.23
N GLY A 174 -27.15 24.23 -2.12
CA GLY A 174 -26.05 23.49 -2.70
C GLY A 174 -25.77 23.81 -4.17
N SER A 175 -26.53 24.70 -4.79
CA SER A 175 -26.23 25.19 -6.13
C SER A 175 -25.05 26.17 -6.11
N VAL A 176 -24.39 26.34 -7.27
CA VAL A 176 -23.22 27.18 -7.43
C VAL A 176 -23.35 28.00 -8.70
N TYR A 177 -22.96 29.25 -8.66
CA TYR A 177 -22.72 30.04 -9.85
C TYR A 177 -21.24 30.42 -9.92
N THR A 178 -20.63 30.25 -11.06
CA THR A 178 -19.21 30.56 -11.23
C THR A 178 -18.94 31.25 -12.55
N GLU A 179 -17.98 32.16 -12.54
CA GLU A 179 -17.55 32.90 -13.71
C GLU A 179 -16.03 33.07 -13.74
N THR A 180 -15.49 33.10 -14.93
CA THR A 180 -14.06 33.34 -15.19
C THR A 180 -13.86 34.78 -15.62
N ARG A 181 -12.89 35.48 -15.02
CA ARG A 181 -12.54 36.87 -15.29
C ARG A 181 -11.05 36.99 -15.60
N PRO A 182 -10.65 37.93 -16.46
CA PRO A 182 -9.24 38.28 -16.60
C PRO A 182 -8.66 38.74 -15.26
N GLY A 183 -7.51 38.23 -14.90
CA GLY A 183 -6.76 38.72 -13.75
C GLY A 183 -6.19 40.13 -13.98
N ARG A 184 -5.73 40.74 -12.89
CA ARG A 184 -5.09 42.07 -12.93
C ARG A 184 -4.09 42.18 -11.80
N LYS A 185 -3.25 43.18 -11.88
CA LYS A 185 -2.36 43.53 -10.78
C LYS A 185 -3.17 44.13 -9.63
N LEU A 186 -3.02 43.56 -8.43
CA LEU A 186 -3.62 44.03 -7.19
C LEU A 186 -2.59 44.91 -6.45
N GLU A 187 -2.92 46.18 -6.26
CA GLU A 187 -2.04 47.17 -5.61
C GLU A 187 -2.41 47.29 -4.12
N ALA A 188 -1.42 47.61 -3.28
CA ALA A 188 -1.62 47.86 -1.86
C ALA A 188 -2.62 49.00 -1.60
N GLY A 189 -3.54 48.80 -0.66
CA GLY A 189 -4.58 49.76 -0.31
C GLY A 189 -5.67 49.96 -1.38
N ALA A 190 -5.57 49.27 -2.51
CA ALA A 190 -6.53 49.44 -3.61
C ALA A 190 -7.74 48.49 -3.47
N THR A 191 -8.87 48.94 -4.02
CA THR A 191 -10.13 48.22 -4.05
C THR A 191 -10.49 47.86 -5.49
N TYR A 192 -10.89 46.59 -5.69
CA TYR A 192 -11.29 46.04 -6.99
C TYR A 192 -12.73 45.54 -6.91
N ARG A 193 -13.62 46.14 -7.68
CA ARG A 193 -15.04 45.79 -7.68
C ARG A 193 -15.34 44.74 -8.72
N LEU A 194 -16.05 43.71 -8.31
CA LEU A 194 -16.55 42.62 -9.12
C LEU A 194 -18.07 42.64 -9.06
N THR A 195 -18.71 43.03 -10.14
CA THR A 195 -20.17 43.00 -10.29
C THR A 195 -20.57 41.80 -11.09
N SER A 196 -21.48 40.98 -10.58
CA SER A 196 -21.91 39.72 -11.17
C SER A 196 -23.43 39.64 -11.24
N GLU A 197 -23.98 39.50 -12.43
CA GLU A 197 -25.37 39.10 -12.65
C GLU A 197 -25.45 37.56 -12.59
N ILE A 198 -26.11 37.05 -11.55
CA ILE A 198 -26.27 35.60 -11.35
C ILE A 198 -27.55 35.19 -12.04
N THR A 199 -27.42 34.35 -13.06
CA THR A 199 -28.54 33.87 -13.90
C THR A 199 -28.51 32.38 -14.09
N LYS A 200 -29.71 31.76 -14.19
CA LYS A 200 -29.91 30.35 -14.51
C LYS A 200 -30.05 30.08 -16.02
N ARG A 201 -30.22 31.12 -16.83
CA ARG A 201 -30.65 31.07 -18.24
C ARG A 201 -29.62 30.39 -19.16
N ALA A 202 -28.33 30.56 -18.90
CA ALA A 202 -27.29 30.07 -19.79
C ALA A 202 -26.98 28.57 -19.56
N GLY A 203 -27.53 27.96 -18.51
CA GLY A 203 -27.07 26.67 -18.05
C GLY A 203 -25.62 26.78 -17.50
N GLY A 204 -25.18 25.77 -16.76
CA GLY A 204 -23.77 25.69 -16.31
C GLY A 204 -23.12 24.44 -16.87
N ALA A 205 -21.79 24.47 -16.94
CA ALA A 205 -20.97 23.31 -17.24
C ALA A 205 -20.05 23.01 -16.07
N LEU A 206 -19.96 21.75 -15.70
CA LEU A 206 -18.97 21.21 -14.77
C LEU A 206 -18.34 20.00 -15.42
N GLU A 207 -17.05 20.08 -15.73
CA GLU A 207 -16.31 18.99 -16.33
C GLU A 207 -15.11 18.66 -15.45
N ILE A 208 -14.92 17.39 -15.16
CA ILE A 208 -13.77 16.88 -14.39
C ILE A 208 -12.80 16.27 -15.41
N GLU A 209 -11.54 16.71 -15.36
CA GLU A 209 -10.51 16.19 -16.28
C GLU A 209 -10.33 14.69 -16.09
N ALA A 210 -10.18 13.98 -17.23
CA ALA A 210 -9.82 12.58 -17.23
C ALA A 210 -8.46 12.37 -16.54
N GLY A 211 -8.35 11.31 -15.75
CA GLY A 211 -7.08 10.92 -15.14
C GLY A 211 -6.21 10.10 -16.08
N GLU A 212 -5.00 9.77 -15.65
CA GLU A 212 -4.09 8.90 -16.43
C GLU A 212 -4.67 7.50 -16.69
N ALA A 213 -5.59 7.04 -15.85
CA ALA A 213 -6.25 5.73 -15.93
C ALA A 213 -7.64 5.80 -16.58
N ASP A 214 -7.80 6.55 -17.66
CA ASP A 214 -9.11 6.78 -18.30
C ASP A 214 -9.83 5.46 -18.65
N GLY A 215 -10.93 5.19 -17.95
CA GLY A 215 -11.71 3.96 -18.09
C GLY A 215 -11.24 2.75 -17.26
N GLU A 216 -10.06 2.80 -16.62
CA GLU A 216 -9.57 1.75 -15.74
C GLU A 216 -9.72 2.16 -14.27
N PRO A 217 -9.86 1.20 -13.32
CA PRO A 217 -9.89 1.52 -11.89
C PRO A 217 -8.62 2.22 -11.43
N VAL A 218 -8.75 3.28 -10.64
CA VAL A 218 -7.61 4.02 -10.08
C VAL A 218 -7.15 3.36 -8.80
N CYS A 219 -5.87 2.97 -8.75
CA CYS A 219 -5.22 2.42 -7.57
C CYS A 219 -4.69 3.54 -6.66
N LEU A 220 -5.11 3.56 -5.40
CA LEU A 220 -4.54 4.45 -4.38
C LEU A 220 -3.93 3.64 -3.24
N LYS A 221 -2.87 4.15 -2.62
CA LYS A 221 -2.30 3.60 -1.39
C LYS A 221 -3.01 4.21 -0.17
N TYR A 222 -3.03 3.53 0.95
CA TYR A 222 -3.50 4.08 2.23
C TYR A 222 -2.80 5.40 2.55
N GLY A 223 -3.59 6.45 2.87
CA GLY A 223 -3.10 7.80 3.09
C GLY A 223 -2.69 8.56 1.81
N GLY A 224 -2.74 7.93 0.66
CA GLY A 224 -2.56 8.59 -0.63
C GLY A 224 -3.78 9.38 -1.06
N SER A 225 -3.68 10.08 -2.18
CA SER A 225 -4.82 10.77 -2.78
C SER A 225 -4.59 11.05 -4.24
N GLU A 226 -5.66 11.07 -5.01
CA GLU A 226 -5.69 11.63 -6.35
C GLU A 226 -6.30 13.03 -6.30
N VAL A 227 -5.76 13.97 -7.08
CA VAL A 227 -6.31 15.30 -7.26
C VAL A 227 -6.51 15.53 -8.75
N ARG A 228 -7.77 15.72 -9.16
CA ARG A 228 -8.14 16.07 -10.53
C ARG A 228 -8.48 17.55 -10.64
N SER A 229 -8.12 18.15 -11.74
CA SER A 229 -8.60 19.49 -12.09
C SER A 229 -10.03 19.40 -12.63
N LEU A 230 -10.75 20.50 -12.53
CA LEU A 230 -12.07 20.62 -13.13
C LEU A 230 -12.25 22.01 -13.76
N THR A 231 -13.11 22.10 -14.74
CA THR A 231 -13.65 23.34 -15.26
C THR A 231 -15.09 23.52 -14.84
N ALA A 232 -15.49 24.73 -14.58
CA ALA A 232 -16.86 25.05 -14.21
C ALA A 232 -17.20 26.47 -14.63
N GLU A 233 -18.39 26.68 -15.19
CA GLU A 233 -18.86 27.99 -15.66
C GLU A 233 -20.38 28.06 -15.56
N GLY A 234 -20.92 29.21 -15.24
CA GLY A 234 -22.34 29.49 -15.18
C GLY A 234 -23.04 28.89 -13.94
N TRP A 235 -24.33 28.63 -14.05
CA TRP A 235 -25.16 28.10 -12.99
C TRP A 235 -25.11 26.55 -12.98
N ILE A 236 -24.60 26.01 -11.90
CA ILE A 236 -24.50 24.58 -11.66
C ILE A 236 -25.53 24.23 -10.57
N PRO A 237 -26.57 23.42 -10.88
CA PRO A 237 -27.52 22.94 -9.89
C PRO A 237 -26.83 22.14 -8.78
N GLN A 238 -27.59 21.75 -7.76
CA GLN A 238 -27.07 20.99 -6.64
C GLN A 238 -26.25 19.79 -7.12
N VAL A 239 -24.98 19.75 -6.70
CA VAL A 239 -24.06 18.67 -6.99
C VAL A 239 -24.00 17.72 -5.80
N ARG A 240 -24.16 16.43 -6.07
CA ARG A 240 -24.05 15.37 -5.09
C ARG A 240 -22.86 14.49 -5.42
N THR A 241 -22.00 14.27 -4.42
CA THR A 241 -20.86 13.36 -4.51
C THR A 241 -21.13 12.13 -3.66
N THR A 242 -21.01 10.93 -4.24
CA THR A 242 -21.10 9.65 -3.55
C THR A 242 -19.74 8.97 -3.63
N ALA A 243 -19.02 8.98 -2.52
CA ALA A 243 -17.70 8.34 -2.40
C ALA A 243 -17.83 6.88 -1.93
N PRO A 244 -16.82 6.03 -2.18
CA PRO A 244 -16.70 4.73 -1.51
C PRO A 244 -16.78 4.86 0.01
N ALA A 245 -17.29 3.82 0.68
CA ALA A 245 -17.48 3.86 2.14
C ALA A 245 -16.17 4.12 2.88
N ARG A 246 -16.17 5.07 3.81
CA ARG A 246 -15.00 5.55 4.58
C ARG A 246 -13.97 6.35 3.77
N TRP A 247 -14.13 6.51 2.46
CA TRP A 247 -13.26 7.38 1.68
C TRP A 247 -13.70 8.85 1.78
N THR A 248 -12.81 9.74 1.42
CA THR A 248 -13.12 11.16 1.26
C THR A 248 -13.11 11.52 -0.22
N ALA A 249 -14.12 12.28 -0.65
CA ALA A 249 -14.15 12.91 -1.96
C ALA A 249 -14.55 14.37 -1.75
N ASP A 250 -13.59 15.27 -1.93
CA ASP A 250 -13.76 16.72 -1.77
C ASP A 250 -13.83 17.38 -3.16
N LEU A 251 -15.05 17.63 -3.61
CA LEU A 251 -15.33 18.38 -4.82
C LEU A 251 -15.36 19.87 -4.48
N ASN A 252 -14.33 20.59 -4.86
CA ASN A 252 -14.20 22.01 -4.60
C ASN A 252 -14.27 22.82 -5.91
N ILE A 253 -15.48 23.25 -6.27
CA ILE A 253 -15.73 23.99 -7.51
C ILE A 253 -14.98 25.33 -7.50
N ALA A 254 -14.92 26.03 -6.36
CA ALA A 254 -14.22 27.30 -6.22
C ALA A 254 -12.70 27.17 -6.46
N ARG A 255 -12.11 26.03 -6.05
CA ARG A 255 -10.68 25.74 -6.24
C ARG A 255 -10.38 24.97 -7.52
N ARG A 256 -11.40 24.63 -8.29
CA ARG A 256 -11.26 23.81 -9.50
C ARG A 256 -10.56 22.46 -9.24
N THR A 257 -10.94 21.78 -8.15
CA THR A 257 -10.34 20.50 -7.77
C THR A 257 -11.36 19.48 -7.30
N LEU A 258 -11.13 18.23 -7.66
CA LEU A 258 -11.71 17.04 -7.02
C LEU A 258 -10.56 16.28 -6.36
N ARG A 259 -10.61 16.11 -5.04
CA ARG A 259 -9.64 15.29 -4.31
C ARG A 259 -10.32 14.03 -3.79
N VAL A 260 -9.77 12.88 -4.13
CA VAL A 260 -10.24 11.56 -3.68
C VAL A 260 -9.14 10.89 -2.86
N ALA A 261 -9.49 10.36 -1.71
CA ALA A 261 -8.52 9.70 -0.84
C ALA A 261 -9.16 8.55 -0.04
N PRO A 262 -8.53 7.38 0.03
CA PRO A 262 -8.85 6.36 1.01
C PRO A 262 -8.42 6.83 2.42
N PRO A 263 -8.84 6.13 3.49
CA PRO A 263 -8.31 6.37 4.83
C PRO A 263 -6.77 6.21 4.88
N ALA A 264 -6.14 6.78 5.90
CA ALA A 264 -4.69 6.63 6.12
C ALA A 264 -4.28 5.24 6.61
N GLU A 265 -5.24 4.50 7.18
CA GLU A 265 -5.12 3.14 7.71
C GLU A 265 -6.40 2.37 7.37
N TYR A 266 -6.35 1.04 7.42
CA TYR A 266 -7.55 0.23 7.25
C TYR A 266 -8.59 0.57 8.34
N LEU A 267 -9.81 0.79 7.91
CA LEU A 267 -10.97 1.02 8.79
C LEU A 267 -12.03 -0.07 8.54
N GLU A 268 -12.54 -0.64 9.61
CA GLU A 268 -13.63 -1.61 9.51
C GLU A 268 -14.83 -1.01 8.76
N GLY A 269 -15.33 -1.77 7.78
CA GLY A 269 -16.45 -1.36 6.94
C GLY A 269 -16.10 -0.31 5.87
N GLN A 270 -14.81 -0.12 5.56
CA GLN A 270 -14.43 0.64 4.37
C GLN A 270 -14.61 -0.22 3.10
N ASP A 271 -14.92 0.44 2.01
CA ASP A 271 -14.83 -0.19 0.69
C ASP A 271 -13.35 -0.27 0.26
N LEU A 272 -12.89 -1.48 -0.06
CA LEU A 272 -11.57 -1.67 -0.68
C LEU A 272 -11.60 -1.29 -2.16
N GLU A 273 -12.76 -1.45 -2.80
CA GLU A 273 -13.01 -1.10 -4.20
C GLU A 273 -14.46 -0.63 -4.36
N ASN A 274 -14.68 0.52 -4.99
CA ASN A 274 -16.02 1.01 -5.33
C ASN A 274 -15.95 2.19 -6.31
N THR A 275 -17.10 2.57 -6.86
CA THR A 275 -17.25 3.69 -7.80
C THR A 275 -17.53 5.00 -7.07
N LEU A 276 -16.70 6.02 -7.34
CA LEU A 276 -17.05 7.41 -7.04
C LEU A 276 -18.04 7.92 -8.10
N ARG A 277 -19.14 8.52 -7.66
CA ARG A 277 -20.13 9.14 -8.54
C ARG A 277 -20.36 10.59 -8.15
N ILE A 278 -20.47 11.43 -9.17
CA ILE A 278 -20.85 12.84 -9.02
C ILE A 278 -22.01 13.08 -9.97
N GLU A 279 -23.09 13.61 -9.40
CA GLU A 279 -24.35 13.89 -10.08
C GLU A 279 -24.74 15.35 -9.88
N SER A 280 -25.42 15.97 -10.86
CA SER A 280 -26.02 17.28 -10.72
C SER A 280 -27.48 17.18 -11.12
N ASP A 281 -28.38 17.56 -10.21
CA ASP A 281 -29.83 17.47 -10.38
C ASP A 281 -30.33 16.06 -10.80
N GLY A 282 -29.61 15.03 -10.29
CA GLY A 282 -29.88 13.61 -10.59
C GLY A 282 -29.31 13.06 -11.89
N GLU A 283 -28.66 13.91 -12.70
CA GLU A 283 -27.96 13.49 -13.92
C GLU A 283 -26.49 13.19 -13.62
N PRO A 284 -25.94 12.08 -14.13
CA PRO A 284 -24.56 11.71 -13.89
C PRO A 284 -23.60 12.66 -14.62
N LEU A 285 -22.66 13.24 -13.87
CA LEU A 285 -21.59 14.09 -14.40
C LEU A 285 -20.25 13.36 -14.48
N PHE A 286 -19.97 12.50 -13.52
CA PHE A 286 -18.69 11.81 -13.44
C PHE A 286 -18.85 10.46 -12.73
N SER A 287 -18.13 9.47 -13.22
CA SER A 287 -18.08 8.13 -12.63
C SER A 287 -16.68 7.57 -12.82
N GLN A 288 -16.04 7.13 -11.74
CA GLN A 288 -14.73 6.51 -11.78
C GLN A 288 -14.62 5.42 -10.71
N ASP A 289 -14.12 4.26 -11.10
CA ASP A 289 -13.81 3.18 -10.17
C ASP A 289 -12.47 3.44 -9.49
N TYR A 290 -12.48 3.27 -8.17
CA TYR A 290 -11.30 3.40 -7.32
C TYR A 290 -11.13 2.15 -6.49
N TYR A 291 -9.88 1.77 -6.22
CA TYR A 291 -9.54 0.77 -5.22
C TYR A 291 -8.31 1.20 -4.43
N VAL A 292 -8.21 0.68 -3.20
CA VAL A 292 -7.01 0.85 -2.39
C VAL A 292 -6.11 -0.37 -2.55
N LEU A 293 -4.80 -0.17 -2.67
CA LEU A 293 -3.83 -1.25 -2.66
C LEU A 293 -3.81 -1.88 -1.27
N ASP A 294 -4.47 -3.03 -1.15
CA ASP A 294 -4.63 -3.79 0.09
C ASP A 294 -4.07 -5.20 -0.10
N PHE A 295 -3.13 -5.59 0.74
CA PHE A 295 -2.43 -6.87 0.59
C PHE A 295 -3.21 -8.06 1.14
N THR A 296 -4.41 -7.84 1.70
CA THR A 296 -5.30 -8.92 2.15
C THR A 296 -6.32 -9.36 1.10
N HIS A 297 -6.36 -8.69 -0.06
CA HIS A 297 -7.31 -9.07 -1.10
C HIS A 297 -7.09 -10.52 -1.52
N PRO A 298 -8.14 -11.39 -1.54
CA PRO A 298 -7.97 -12.83 -1.79
C PRO A 298 -7.31 -13.18 -3.13
N GLU A 299 -7.47 -12.35 -4.14
CA GLU A 299 -6.84 -12.51 -5.46
C GLU A 299 -5.42 -11.92 -5.53
N GLY A 300 -4.97 -11.27 -4.45
CA GLY A 300 -3.62 -10.73 -4.37
C GLY A 300 -2.55 -11.81 -4.44
N THR A 301 -1.56 -11.58 -5.30
CA THR A 301 -0.47 -12.53 -5.56
C THR A 301 0.85 -11.99 -5.08
N PHE A 302 1.49 -12.68 -4.14
CA PHE A 302 2.83 -12.37 -3.65
C PHE A 302 3.86 -13.19 -4.40
N VAL A 303 4.91 -12.54 -4.88
CA VAL A 303 6.13 -13.19 -5.34
C VAL A 303 7.26 -12.81 -4.42
N LEU A 304 7.74 -13.79 -3.65
CA LEU A 304 8.87 -13.61 -2.75
C LEU A 304 10.17 -13.80 -3.52
N MET A 305 11.03 -12.80 -3.51
CA MET A 305 12.34 -12.85 -4.13
C MET A 305 13.39 -13.08 -3.05
N GLU A 306 14.15 -14.17 -3.13
CA GLU A 306 15.26 -14.42 -2.20
C GLU A 306 16.34 -13.33 -2.26
N GLY A 307 16.54 -12.81 -3.46
CA GLY A 307 17.77 -12.09 -3.78
C GLY A 307 18.93 -13.07 -3.97
N ASN A 308 20.13 -12.65 -3.60
CA ASN A 308 21.32 -13.49 -3.67
C ASN A 308 22.07 -13.46 -2.34
N MET A 309 22.41 -14.63 -1.81
CA MET A 309 23.00 -14.74 -0.46
C MET A 309 24.34 -13.99 -0.28
N THR A 310 24.99 -13.57 -1.37
CA THR A 310 26.27 -12.90 -1.33
C THR A 310 26.23 -11.44 -1.80
N THR A 311 25.18 -11.02 -2.53
CA THR A 311 25.22 -9.74 -3.24
C THR A 311 24.00 -8.85 -2.98
N GLU A 312 22.82 -9.40 -2.61
CA GLU A 312 21.60 -8.60 -2.47
C GLU A 312 20.60 -9.19 -1.47
N ASN A 313 19.81 -8.33 -0.85
CA ASN A 313 18.67 -8.71 -0.02
C ASN A 313 17.50 -9.24 -0.85
N GLY A 314 16.58 -9.92 -0.16
CA GLY A 314 15.27 -10.29 -0.70
C GLY A 314 14.40 -9.06 -0.99
N SER A 315 13.31 -9.29 -1.70
CA SER A 315 12.31 -8.29 -2.04
C SER A 315 10.94 -8.95 -2.21
N ILE A 316 9.89 -8.14 -2.23
CA ILE A 316 8.52 -8.62 -2.42
C ILE A 316 7.90 -7.89 -3.61
N VAL A 317 7.43 -8.68 -4.56
CA VAL A 317 6.61 -8.24 -5.68
C VAL A 317 5.17 -8.63 -5.40
N TYR A 318 4.25 -7.75 -5.73
CA TYR A 318 2.82 -7.98 -5.54
C TYR A 318 2.05 -7.69 -6.84
N PHE A 319 1.13 -8.58 -7.17
CA PHE A 319 0.14 -8.34 -8.21
C PHE A 319 -1.21 -8.19 -7.53
N ASP A 320 -1.88 -7.09 -7.78
CA ASP A 320 -3.20 -6.82 -7.21
C ASP A 320 -4.32 -7.58 -7.95
N GLN A 321 -5.55 -7.43 -7.51
CA GLN A 321 -6.73 -8.08 -8.11
C GLN A 321 -6.99 -7.68 -9.56
N HIS A 322 -6.41 -6.58 -10.02
CA HIS A 322 -6.46 -6.13 -11.41
C HIS A 322 -5.22 -6.56 -12.22
N MET A 323 -4.39 -7.46 -11.68
CA MET A 323 -3.14 -7.93 -12.29
C MET A 323 -2.11 -6.82 -12.53
N ARG A 324 -2.19 -5.70 -11.80
CA ARG A 324 -1.18 -4.66 -11.86
C ARG A 324 0.03 -5.05 -11.03
N TYR A 325 1.18 -4.86 -11.61
CA TYR A 325 2.47 -5.20 -11.04
C TYR A 325 2.99 -4.09 -10.12
N HIS A 326 3.27 -4.45 -8.87
CA HIS A 326 3.86 -3.57 -7.87
C HIS A 326 5.21 -4.14 -7.43
N GLU A 327 6.28 -3.47 -7.84
CA GLU A 327 7.66 -3.88 -7.50
C GLU A 327 8.06 -3.34 -6.13
N ARG A 328 8.83 -4.13 -5.36
CA ARG A 328 9.45 -3.70 -4.11
C ARG A 328 8.48 -3.11 -3.07
N VAL A 329 7.30 -3.74 -2.94
CA VAL A 329 6.22 -3.19 -2.09
C VAL A 329 6.60 -3.02 -0.62
N TYR A 330 7.53 -3.84 -0.11
CA TYR A 330 8.03 -3.70 1.25
C TYR A 330 8.93 -2.47 1.39
N GLU A 331 9.89 -2.33 0.51
CA GLU A 331 10.88 -1.24 0.51
C GLU A 331 10.23 0.12 0.30
N GLU A 332 9.24 0.21 -0.60
CA GLU A 332 8.51 1.44 -0.88
C GLU A 332 7.73 1.98 0.33
N VAL A 333 7.27 1.07 1.20
CA VAL A 333 6.49 1.45 2.39
C VAL A 333 7.38 1.73 3.60
N ASN A 334 8.52 1.02 3.72
CA ASN A 334 9.32 1.00 4.94
C ASN A 334 10.68 1.70 4.84
N ASP A 335 11.01 2.24 3.65
CA ASP A 335 12.31 2.88 3.37
C ASP A 335 13.52 2.01 3.70
N ASN A 336 13.34 0.67 3.71
CA ASN A 336 14.39 -0.29 4.00
C ASN A 336 14.10 -1.63 3.31
N GLU A 337 15.14 -2.45 3.06
CA GLU A 337 15.01 -3.81 2.52
C GLU A 337 14.66 -4.82 3.62
N ILE A 338 14.02 -5.93 3.26
CA ILE A 338 13.50 -6.90 4.23
C ILE A 338 14.58 -7.72 4.93
N GLY A 339 15.56 -8.18 4.23
CA GLY A 339 16.66 -9.01 4.71
C GLY A 339 17.13 -10.01 3.65
N ASN A 340 18.27 -10.62 3.89
CA ASN A 340 18.94 -11.49 2.92
C ASN A 340 18.35 -12.91 2.91
N VAL A 341 18.08 -13.41 1.73
CA VAL A 341 17.47 -14.72 1.41
C VAL A 341 16.10 -14.86 2.04
N LEU A 342 15.13 -14.09 1.52
CA LEU A 342 13.71 -14.21 1.89
C LEU A 342 13.19 -15.59 1.49
N GLN A 343 12.62 -16.35 2.44
CA GLN A 343 12.27 -17.75 2.24
C GLN A 343 10.76 -18.00 2.17
N ASP A 344 10.01 -17.44 3.10
CA ASP A 344 8.58 -17.76 3.21
C ASP A 344 7.81 -16.65 3.89
N MET A 345 6.49 -16.68 3.75
CA MET A 345 5.56 -15.78 4.41
C MET A 345 4.36 -16.53 4.99
N TYR A 346 3.70 -15.90 5.95
CA TYR A 346 2.39 -16.33 6.43
C TYR A 346 1.53 -15.13 6.82
N MET A 347 0.23 -15.23 6.67
CA MET A 347 -0.71 -14.15 7.01
C MET A 347 -1.77 -14.67 7.98
N ILE A 348 -1.96 -13.96 9.10
CA ILE A 348 -3.01 -14.24 10.09
C ILE A 348 -3.27 -13.00 10.96
N GLY A 349 -4.50 -12.79 11.39
CA GLY A 349 -4.87 -11.77 12.36
C GLY A 349 -4.50 -10.35 11.94
N GLY A 350 -4.66 -10.02 10.65
CA GLY A 350 -4.32 -8.70 10.11
C GLY A 350 -2.81 -8.42 10.03
N ARG A 351 -1.97 -9.44 10.07
CA ARG A 351 -0.51 -9.32 9.99
C ARG A 351 0.08 -10.25 8.95
N ILE A 352 1.16 -9.81 8.32
CA ILE A 352 2.01 -10.62 7.46
C ILE A 352 3.33 -10.86 8.20
N TYR A 353 3.78 -12.09 8.20
CA TYR A 353 5.04 -12.54 8.78
C TYR A 353 5.96 -12.99 7.68
N PHE A 354 7.17 -12.47 7.66
CA PHE A 354 8.21 -12.86 6.72
C PHE A 354 9.40 -13.44 7.47
N ILE A 355 10.01 -14.47 6.89
CA ILE A 355 11.26 -15.04 7.37
C ILE A 355 12.34 -14.97 6.30
N THR A 356 13.56 -14.60 6.73
CA THR A 356 14.74 -14.60 5.88
C THR A 356 15.80 -15.53 6.47
N GLN A 357 16.54 -16.21 5.62
CA GLN A 357 17.51 -17.22 6.03
C GLN A 357 18.72 -16.57 6.73
N ASN A 358 19.28 -15.55 6.14
CA ASN A 358 20.51 -14.90 6.61
C ASN A 358 20.26 -13.63 7.46
N GLY A 359 19.11 -12.98 7.29
CA GLY A 359 18.85 -11.70 7.95
C GLY A 359 19.80 -10.62 7.49
N ARG A 360 20.61 -10.08 8.42
CA ARG A 360 21.62 -9.03 8.16
C ARG A 360 23.04 -9.55 7.89
N THR A 361 23.29 -10.84 8.11
CA THR A 361 24.62 -11.40 7.93
C THR A 361 24.54 -12.77 7.30
N SER A 362 25.14 -12.92 6.11
CA SER A 362 25.20 -14.20 5.41
C SER A 362 26.09 -15.22 6.13
N SER A 363 25.96 -16.48 5.77
CA SER A 363 26.85 -17.55 6.24
C SER A 363 28.31 -17.34 5.82
N THR A 364 28.56 -16.55 4.77
CA THR A 364 29.91 -16.19 4.32
C THR A 364 30.47 -14.96 5.04
N GLY A 365 29.71 -14.35 5.96
CA GLY A 365 30.11 -13.16 6.71
C GLY A 365 29.84 -11.83 5.99
N THR A 366 29.16 -11.84 4.84
CA THR A 366 28.71 -10.59 4.18
C THR A 366 27.63 -9.94 5.02
N THR A 367 27.76 -8.65 5.27
CA THR A 367 26.76 -7.85 6.00
C THR A 367 25.84 -7.14 5.02
N PHE A 368 24.54 -7.17 5.30
CA PHE A 368 23.49 -6.54 4.52
C PHE A 368 22.75 -5.50 5.37
N ASP A 369 22.29 -4.47 4.72
CA ASP A 369 21.49 -3.39 5.34
C ASP A 369 20.00 -3.67 5.14
N GLY A 370 19.46 -4.61 5.89
CA GLY A 370 18.07 -5.04 5.84
C GLY A 370 17.46 -5.18 7.24
N ASP A 371 16.17 -5.48 7.31
CA ASP A 371 15.43 -5.52 8.58
C ASP A 371 15.70 -6.76 9.42
N GLY A 372 16.02 -7.88 8.82
CA GLY A 372 16.48 -9.05 9.59
C GLY A 372 15.76 -10.37 9.27
N ARG A 373 15.90 -11.35 10.18
CA ARG A 373 15.42 -12.73 9.97
C ARG A 373 13.93 -12.92 10.16
N PHE A 374 13.30 -12.09 10.95
CA PHE A 374 11.88 -12.17 11.23
C PHE A 374 11.25 -10.77 11.17
N VAL A 375 10.33 -10.57 10.26
CA VAL A 375 9.68 -9.28 10.03
C VAL A 375 8.17 -9.45 10.10
N ILE A 376 7.52 -8.56 10.84
CA ILE A 376 6.06 -8.49 10.96
C ILE A 376 5.58 -7.19 10.36
N CYS A 377 4.62 -7.28 9.44
CA CYS A 377 3.96 -6.14 8.83
C CYS A 377 2.45 -6.16 9.11
N ASP A 378 1.84 -4.99 9.05
CA ASP A 378 0.40 -4.85 8.91
C ASP A 378 -0.04 -5.41 7.55
N ALA A 379 -1.07 -6.26 7.54
CA ALA A 379 -1.47 -6.98 6.34
C ALA A 379 -2.18 -6.12 5.30
N HIS A 380 -2.76 -4.99 5.69
CA HIS A 380 -3.42 -4.09 4.76
C HIS A 380 -2.44 -3.14 4.08
N THR A 381 -1.45 -2.65 4.84
CA THR A 381 -0.61 -1.53 4.43
C THR A 381 0.84 -1.91 4.11
N MET A 382 1.28 -3.13 4.43
CA MET A 382 2.69 -3.57 4.42
C MET A 382 3.61 -2.80 5.39
N LYS A 383 3.07 -1.91 6.22
CA LYS A 383 3.87 -1.18 7.21
C LYS A 383 4.49 -2.11 8.24
N ARG A 384 5.79 -2.01 8.43
CA ARG A 384 6.53 -2.79 9.42
C ARG A 384 6.06 -2.48 10.85
N ILE A 385 5.63 -3.52 11.56
CA ILE A 385 5.28 -3.48 12.98
C ILE A 385 6.49 -3.83 13.82
N LEU A 386 7.23 -4.87 13.41
CA LEU A 386 8.40 -5.39 14.14
C LEU A 386 9.41 -5.96 13.15
N ALA A 387 10.69 -5.74 13.45
CA ALA A 387 11.80 -6.42 12.78
C ALA A 387 12.76 -6.98 13.83
N ARG A 388 13.21 -8.23 13.63
CA ARG A 388 14.15 -8.92 14.48
C ARG A 388 15.23 -9.59 13.64
N ASP A 389 16.49 -9.28 13.94
CA ASP A 389 17.63 -10.01 13.38
C ASP A 389 18.33 -10.87 14.43
N MET A 390 17.55 -11.67 15.14
CA MET A 390 18.07 -12.56 16.18
C MET A 390 18.45 -13.90 15.55
N PRO A 391 19.73 -14.22 15.43
CA PRO A 391 20.15 -15.54 15.02
C PRO A 391 19.79 -16.58 16.12
N PHE A 392 19.38 -17.75 15.72
CA PHE A 392 19.13 -18.86 16.62
C PHE A 392 19.95 -20.08 16.22
N TYR A 393 20.21 -20.98 17.17
CA TYR A 393 21.19 -22.06 17.01
C TYR A 393 20.60 -23.40 17.41
N ALA A 394 21.06 -24.45 16.75
CA ALA A 394 20.86 -25.84 17.15
C ALA A 394 22.17 -26.43 17.70
N GLN A 395 22.04 -27.35 18.65
CA GLN A 395 23.19 -28.09 19.20
C GLN A 395 23.49 -29.29 18.31
N VAL A 396 24.53 -29.21 17.49
CA VAL A 396 24.90 -30.28 16.55
C VAL A 396 26.02 -31.11 17.11
N ALA A 397 25.78 -32.43 17.19
CA ALA A 397 26.79 -33.40 17.57
C ALA A 397 27.82 -33.62 16.45
N SER A 398 29.08 -33.54 16.77
CA SER A 398 30.20 -33.80 15.85
C SER A 398 31.25 -34.72 16.53
N SER A 399 32.22 -35.17 15.77
CA SER A 399 33.35 -35.97 16.31
C SER A 399 34.17 -35.21 17.36
N SER A 400 34.12 -33.90 17.37
CA SER A 400 34.80 -33.01 18.33
C SER A 400 33.92 -32.56 19.49
N GLY A 401 32.71 -33.11 19.63
CA GLY A 401 31.72 -32.74 20.65
C GLY A 401 30.49 -32.01 20.08
N VAL A 402 29.63 -31.51 20.96
CA VAL A 402 28.43 -30.75 20.59
C VAL A 402 28.79 -29.29 20.43
N LYS A 403 28.40 -28.69 19.29
CA LYS A 403 28.61 -27.25 19.01
C LYS A 403 27.31 -26.54 18.61
N PRO A 404 27.14 -25.28 18.99
CA PRO A 404 26.04 -24.45 18.50
C PRO A 404 26.28 -24.15 17.00
N THR A 405 25.30 -24.48 16.18
CA THR A 405 25.32 -24.22 14.74
C THR A 405 24.17 -23.30 14.38
N LEU A 406 24.45 -22.27 13.60
CA LEU A 406 23.45 -21.30 13.14
C LEU A 406 22.33 -22.04 12.39
N CYS A 407 21.08 -21.64 12.66
CA CYS A 407 19.91 -22.14 11.98
C CYS A 407 19.44 -21.19 10.87
N TRP A 408 19.04 -21.77 9.77
CA TRP A 408 18.42 -21.10 8.65
C TRP A 408 16.91 -21.38 8.64
N PRO A 409 16.04 -20.39 8.91
CA PRO A 409 14.60 -20.53 8.70
C PRO A 409 14.30 -20.95 7.25
N GLN A 410 13.39 -21.90 7.09
CA GLN A 410 12.97 -22.42 5.78
C GLN A 410 11.50 -22.10 5.52
N HIS A 411 10.62 -22.47 6.45
CA HIS A 411 9.18 -22.25 6.33
C HIS A 411 8.57 -21.78 7.64
N ILE A 412 7.49 -21.03 7.52
CA ILE A 412 6.68 -20.53 8.63
C ILE A 412 5.21 -20.86 8.41
N VAL A 413 4.54 -21.28 9.48
CA VAL A 413 3.07 -21.34 9.54
C VAL A 413 2.58 -20.75 10.85
N ALA A 414 1.38 -20.20 10.85
CA ALA A 414 0.72 -19.70 12.04
C ALA A 414 -0.56 -20.50 12.32
N VAL A 415 -0.87 -20.66 13.60
CA VAL A 415 -2.08 -21.36 14.08
C VAL A 415 -2.98 -20.43 14.90
N SER A 416 -2.45 -19.32 15.35
CA SER A 416 -3.19 -18.19 15.93
C SER A 416 -2.39 -16.90 15.73
N PRO A 417 -2.98 -15.71 15.95
CA PRO A 417 -2.25 -14.44 15.85
C PRO A 417 -1.04 -14.31 16.80
N GLU A 418 -0.95 -15.16 17.82
CA GLU A 418 0.13 -15.16 18.82
C GLU A 418 1.16 -16.27 18.58
N LYS A 419 0.79 -17.35 17.88
CA LYS A 419 1.57 -18.56 17.81
C LYS A 419 1.76 -19.10 16.41
N GLY A 420 3.01 -19.36 16.07
CA GLY A 420 3.40 -20.02 14.83
C GLY A 420 4.50 -21.08 15.06
N TYR A 421 4.91 -21.68 13.97
CA TYR A 421 5.98 -22.67 13.90
C TYR A 421 6.95 -22.28 12.79
N ILE A 422 8.24 -22.39 13.09
CA ILE A 422 9.32 -22.20 12.11
C ILE A 422 10.03 -23.54 11.94
N GLN A 423 10.07 -23.99 10.70
CA GLN A 423 10.94 -25.07 10.27
C GLN A 423 12.28 -24.48 9.86
N TYR A 424 13.36 -25.13 10.24
CA TYR A 424 14.71 -24.69 9.95
C TYR A 424 15.66 -25.84 9.59
N SER A 425 16.75 -25.51 8.92
CA SER A 425 17.93 -26.35 8.78
C SER A 425 19.16 -25.66 9.35
N THR A 426 20.21 -26.41 9.66
CA THR A 426 21.47 -25.84 10.13
C THR A 426 22.33 -25.35 8.96
N SER A 427 23.14 -24.30 9.18
CA SER A 427 23.94 -23.63 8.15
C SER A 427 25.23 -24.36 7.77
N ASP A 428 25.51 -25.49 8.41
CA ASP A 428 26.68 -26.34 8.14
C ASP A 428 26.39 -27.40 7.06
N MET A 429 26.02 -26.96 5.88
CA MET A 429 25.59 -27.83 4.78
C MET A 429 24.31 -28.61 5.07
N GLU A 430 23.43 -28.04 5.90
CA GLU A 430 22.13 -28.61 6.25
C GLU A 430 22.25 -30.01 6.91
N SER A 431 23.18 -30.14 7.84
CA SER A 431 23.40 -31.41 8.51
C SER A 431 22.24 -31.85 9.42
N HIS A 432 21.55 -30.89 10.02
CA HIS A 432 20.40 -31.11 10.92
C HIS A 432 19.26 -30.15 10.62
N SER A 433 18.08 -30.50 11.09
CA SER A 433 16.86 -29.72 10.94
C SER A 433 15.90 -29.97 12.10
N GLY A 434 14.93 -29.07 12.26
CA GLY A 434 13.90 -29.17 13.29
C GLY A 434 12.75 -28.20 13.09
N ILE A 435 11.79 -28.25 14.01
CA ILE A 435 10.65 -27.32 14.05
C ILE A 435 10.58 -26.71 15.44
N ARG A 436 10.43 -25.40 15.52
CA ARG A 436 10.28 -24.64 16.77
C ARG A 436 9.03 -23.76 16.75
N THR A 437 8.46 -23.55 17.93
CA THR A 437 7.44 -22.51 18.08
C THR A 437 8.04 -21.13 17.96
N VAL A 438 7.24 -20.19 17.47
CA VAL A 438 7.55 -18.76 17.44
C VAL A 438 6.39 -17.97 18.04
N ASN A 439 6.72 -17.03 18.92
CA ASN A 439 5.76 -16.06 19.39
C ASN A 439 5.60 -14.97 18.32
N LEU A 440 4.44 -14.90 17.69
CA LEU A 440 4.16 -14.01 16.56
C LEU A 440 3.98 -12.54 16.95
N VAL A 441 3.81 -12.25 18.25
CA VAL A 441 3.72 -10.86 18.73
C VAL A 441 5.12 -10.25 18.95
N SER A 442 6.03 -11.05 19.52
CA SER A 442 7.40 -10.60 19.86
C SER A 442 8.48 -10.98 18.86
N GLY A 443 8.18 -11.91 17.94
CA GLY A 443 9.16 -12.48 17.00
C GLY A 443 10.19 -13.41 17.66
N VAL A 444 9.93 -13.87 18.88
CA VAL A 444 10.86 -14.75 19.61
C VAL A 444 10.65 -16.20 19.23
N ILE A 445 11.69 -16.82 18.69
CA ILE A 445 11.74 -18.24 18.37
C ILE A 445 12.16 -19.02 19.61
N ALA A 446 11.46 -20.12 19.93
CA ALA A 446 11.79 -20.98 21.05
C ALA A 446 13.23 -21.52 20.95
N THR A 447 13.86 -21.77 22.08
CA THR A 447 15.22 -22.33 22.17
C THR A 447 15.24 -23.85 22.04
N THR A 448 14.09 -24.50 22.21
CA THR A 448 13.91 -25.95 22.11
C THR A 448 13.03 -26.31 20.94
N ASP A 449 13.34 -27.44 20.33
CA ASP A 449 12.54 -27.99 19.24
C ASP A 449 11.27 -28.68 19.77
N ILE A 450 10.24 -28.71 18.93
CA ILE A 450 9.09 -29.60 19.16
C ILE A 450 9.66 -31.03 19.30
N PRO A 451 9.27 -31.78 20.33
CA PRO A 451 9.71 -33.15 20.51
C PRO A 451 9.53 -34.00 19.23
N ASP A 452 10.51 -34.79 18.92
CA ASP A 452 10.55 -35.69 17.75
C ASP A 452 10.62 -35.04 16.38
N THR A 453 10.98 -33.73 16.31
CA THR A 453 11.17 -33.02 15.01
C THR A 453 12.63 -32.74 14.67
N TYR A 454 13.52 -32.71 15.66
CA TYR A 454 14.95 -32.46 15.46
C TYR A 454 15.71 -33.75 15.13
N GLY A 455 16.60 -33.69 14.16
CA GLY A 455 17.48 -34.77 13.79
C GLY A 455 18.34 -34.48 12.56
N ALA A 456 18.97 -35.53 12.04
CA ALA A 456 19.73 -35.46 10.80
C ALA A 456 18.79 -35.06 9.64
N PHE A 457 19.19 -34.04 8.89
CA PHE A 457 18.39 -33.51 7.80
C PHE A 457 17.97 -34.61 6.82
N THR A 458 16.71 -34.62 6.43
CA THR A 458 16.07 -35.64 5.55
C THR A 458 16.16 -37.11 6.01
N LYS A 459 16.65 -37.34 7.21
CA LYS A 459 16.67 -38.72 7.82
C LYS A 459 15.75 -38.83 9.02
N THR A 460 16.02 -38.06 10.05
CA THR A 460 15.26 -38.04 11.32
C THR A 460 14.83 -36.66 11.72
N GLY A 461 15.28 -35.61 11.00
CA GLY A 461 14.86 -34.24 11.17
C GLY A 461 13.81 -33.82 10.15
N ALA A 462 13.25 -32.62 10.32
CA ALA A 462 12.27 -32.06 9.39
C ALA A 462 12.85 -31.95 7.97
N THR A 463 12.03 -32.19 6.96
CA THR A 463 12.43 -32.04 5.56
C THR A 463 12.23 -30.58 5.11
N LYS A 464 12.71 -30.22 3.91
CA LYS A 464 12.39 -28.92 3.28
C LYS A 464 10.97 -28.83 2.71
N ALA A 465 10.11 -29.82 3.00
CA ALA A 465 8.72 -29.76 2.62
C ALA A 465 8.00 -28.62 3.32
N ARG A 466 7.19 -27.87 2.58
CA ARG A 466 6.41 -26.76 3.13
C ARG A 466 5.40 -27.27 4.15
N MET A 467 5.41 -26.73 5.35
CA MET A 467 4.39 -27.05 6.36
C MET A 467 3.01 -26.56 5.91
N THR A 468 1.97 -27.30 6.31
CA THR A 468 0.58 -26.97 5.99
C THR A 468 -0.30 -27.03 7.23
N VAL A 469 -1.19 -26.04 7.39
CA VAL A 469 -2.13 -25.98 8.52
C VAL A 469 -3.52 -26.44 8.08
N SER A 470 -4.15 -27.27 8.89
CA SER A 470 -5.55 -27.64 8.76
C SER A 470 -6.17 -27.85 10.14
N ARG A 471 -7.25 -27.12 10.44
CA ARG A 471 -8.04 -27.26 11.70
C ARG A 471 -7.21 -27.32 12.98
N GLY A 472 -6.23 -26.41 13.12
CA GLY A 472 -5.34 -26.36 14.28
C GLY A 472 -4.27 -27.42 14.35
N LYS A 473 -4.08 -28.21 13.31
CA LYS A 473 -2.99 -29.18 13.16
C LYS A 473 -1.99 -28.70 12.13
N VAL A 474 -0.71 -28.97 12.38
CA VAL A 474 0.39 -28.66 11.48
C VAL A 474 0.94 -29.96 10.90
N PHE A 475 0.86 -30.10 9.59
CA PHE A 475 1.43 -31.20 8.83
C PHE A 475 2.83 -30.82 8.38
N ALA A 476 3.80 -31.69 8.61
CA ALA A 476 5.19 -31.50 8.22
C ALA A 476 5.85 -32.77 7.74
N GLY A 477 6.85 -32.66 6.88
CA GLY A 477 7.72 -33.79 6.52
C GLY A 477 8.83 -33.96 7.53
N ARG A 478 9.15 -35.23 7.86
CA ARG A 478 10.27 -35.63 8.69
C ARG A 478 10.92 -36.88 8.12
N GLY A 479 12.08 -36.72 7.48
CA GLY A 479 12.76 -37.86 6.85
C GLY A 479 11.87 -38.62 5.87
N ASN A 480 11.43 -39.81 6.28
CA ASN A 480 10.55 -40.68 5.51
C ASN A 480 9.09 -40.68 6.07
N SER A 481 8.76 -39.78 6.97
CA SER A 481 7.46 -39.70 7.63
C SER A 481 6.75 -38.42 7.36
N VAL A 482 5.42 -38.46 7.30
CA VAL A 482 4.58 -37.28 7.52
C VAL A 482 4.18 -37.27 9.00
N ILE A 483 4.45 -36.15 9.66
CA ILE A 483 4.09 -35.93 11.06
C ILE A 483 2.97 -34.91 11.17
N VAL A 484 2.13 -35.05 12.18
CA VAL A 484 1.04 -34.14 12.51
C VAL A 484 1.29 -33.60 13.92
N ILE A 485 1.48 -32.29 14.03
CA ILE A 485 1.68 -31.59 15.30
C ILE A 485 0.34 -30.99 15.73
N ASP A 486 -0.07 -31.29 16.94
CA ASP A 486 -1.24 -30.66 17.58
C ASP A 486 -0.82 -29.30 18.15
N SER A 487 -1.46 -28.23 17.67
CA SER A 487 -1.09 -26.87 18.07
C SER A 487 -1.47 -26.50 19.51
N ALA A 488 -2.36 -27.26 20.13
CA ALA A 488 -2.72 -27.02 21.54
C ALA A 488 -1.67 -27.58 22.51
N THR A 489 -0.97 -28.63 22.12
CA THR A 489 -0.02 -29.36 23.00
C THR A 489 1.44 -29.22 22.57
N ASP A 490 1.72 -28.73 21.38
CA ASP A 490 3.06 -28.68 20.76
C ASP A 490 3.74 -30.07 20.71
N ARG A 491 2.97 -31.08 20.34
CA ARG A 491 3.46 -32.45 20.24
C ARG A 491 3.07 -33.06 18.92
N VAL A 492 3.94 -33.94 18.43
CA VAL A 492 3.60 -34.88 17.36
C VAL A 492 2.55 -35.86 17.90
N VAL A 493 1.36 -35.82 17.32
CA VAL A 493 0.22 -36.67 17.71
C VAL A 493 -0.01 -37.82 16.74
N ARG A 494 0.55 -37.72 15.53
CA ARG A 494 0.55 -38.79 14.52
C ARG A 494 1.84 -38.74 13.73
N GLU A 495 2.25 -39.97 13.31
CA GLU A 495 3.38 -40.16 12.41
C GLU A 495 3.05 -41.35 11.47
N HIS A 496 3.16 -41.07 10.16
CA HIS A 496 3.03 -42.09 9.13
C HIS A 496 4.36 -42.26 8.42
N THR A 497 5.00 -43.40 8.64
CA THR A 497 6.33 -43.70 8.14
C THR A 497 6.27 -44.60 6.91
N TYR A 498 7.02 -44.21 5.90
CA TYR A 498 7.18 -44.92 4.63
C TYR A 498 8.64 -45.33 4.48
N PRO A 499 9.01 -46.57 4.89
CA PRO A 499 10.39 -47.04 4.89
C PRO A 499 11.04 -46.89 3.52
N ASP A 500 12.34 -46.58 3.51
CA ASP A 500 13.18 -46.46 2.32
C ASP A 500 12.74 -45.40 1.28
N ARG A 501 11.84 -44.46 1.69
CA ARG A 501 11.39 -43.32 0.91
C ARG A 501 11.82 -42.02 1.58
N GLN A 502 11.67 -40.89 0.88
CA GLN A 502 11.81 -39.55 1.45
C GLN A 502 10.56 -38.75 1.16
N VAL A 503 10.05 -38.03 2.18
CA VAL A 503 9.04 -36.99 1.98
C VAL A 503 9.68 -35.83 1.23
N LYS A 504 9.10 -35.44 0.10
CA LYS A 504 9.64 -34.39 -0.73
C LYS A 504 8.88 -33.07 -0.55
N ASP A 505 7.56 -33.13 -0.47
CA ASP A 505 6.75 -31.94 -0.24
C ASP A 505 5.33 -32.27 0.21
N LEU A 506 4.62 -31.23 0.71
CA LEU A 506 3.21 -31.30 1.11
C LEU A 506 2.43 -30.12 0.53
N ALA A 507 1.19 -30.38 0.10
CA ALA A 507 0.24 -29.34 -0.29
C ALA A 507 -1.19 -29.72 0.11
N LYS A 508 -2.02 -28.71 0.39
CA LYS A 508 -3.46 -28.89 0.63
C LYS A 508 -4.21 -28.82 -0.70
N GLY A 509 -4.96 -29.87 -1.01
CA GLY A 509 -5.77 -29.94 -2.22
C GLY A 509 -7.11 -29.21 -2.12
N ALA A 510 -7.78 -29.03 -3.26
CA ALA A 510 -9.10 -28.41 -3.34
C ALA A 510 -10.18 -29.14 -2.52
N ASP A 511 -9.99 -30.41 -2.25
CA ASP A 511 -10.88 -31.24 -1.42
C ASP A 511 -10.58 -31.15 0.09
N GLY A 512 -9.65 -30.30 0.50
CA GLY A 512 -9.24 -30.07 1.88
C GLY A 512 -8.27 -31.11 2.46
N LYS A 513 -7.91 -32.15 1.69
CA LYS A 513 -6.92 -33.14 2.12
C LYS A 513 -5.50 -32.63 1.95
N ILE A 514 -4.59 -33.13 2.74
CA ILE A 514 -3.16 -32.87 2.64
C ILE A 514 -2.50 -33.96 1.80
N TYR A 515 -1.90 -33.57 0.71
CA TYR A 515 -1.18 -34.46 -0.20
C TYR A 515 0.32 -34.37 0.07
N ALA A 516 0.95 -35.50 0.31
CA ALA A 516 2.40 -35.61 0.45
C ALA A 516 2.99 -36.45 -0.70
N VAL A 517 4.06 -35.94 -1.29
CA VAL A 517 4.79 -36.59 -2.37
C VAL A 517 6.03 -37.25 -1.79
N PHE A 518 6.25 -38.54 -2.11
CA PHE A 518 7.36 -39.35 -1.67
C PHE A 518 8.20 -39.86 -2.84
N THR A 519 9.51 -39.94 -2.63
CA THR A 519 10.37 -40.66 -3.56
C THR A 519 9.90 -42.12 -3.73
N GLY A 520 10.36 -42.80 -4.78
CA GLY A 520 10.38 -44.28 -4.78
C GLY A 520 11.26 -44.81 -3.65
N GLU A 521 11.09 -46.05 -3.30
CA GLU A 521 12.08 -46.75 -2.49
C GLU A 521 13.40 -46.79 -3.25
N PHE A 522 14.51 -46.52 -2.57
CA PHE A 522 15.80 -46.46 -3.19
C PHE A 522 16.92 -46.92 -2.28
N GLU A 523 17.97 -47.45 -2.89
CA GLU A 523 19.26 -47.67 -2.27
C GLU A 523 20.30 -46.78 -2.95
N ILE A 524 21.35 -46.48 -2.24
CA ILE A 524 22.48 -45.71 -2.80
C ILE A 524 23.66 -46.64 -2.91
N ASP A 525 24.17 -46.80 -4.14
CA ASP A 525 25.38 -47.52 -4.44
C ASP A 525 26.56 -46.53 -4.45
N GLY A 526 27.40 -46.62 -3.41
CA GLY A 526 28.56 -45.78 -3.22
C GLY A 526 28.40 -44.65 -2.16
N ASP A 527 29.38 -43.79 -2.03
CA ASP A 527 29.36 -42.67 -1.10
C ASP A 527 28.26 -41.67 -1.44
N LEU A 528 27.47 -41.31 -0.43
CA LEU A 528 26.37 -40.36 -0.46
C LEU A 528 26.84 -38.93 -0.72
N GLY A 529 27.51 -38.67 -1.85
CA GLY A 529 27.69 -37.34 -2.35
C GLY A 529 26.39 -36.85 -3.04
N TYR A 530 26.38 -35.59 -3.41
CA TYR A 530 25.31 -34.92 -4.19
C TYR A 530 24.89 -35.69 -5.47
N TYR A 531 25.71 -36.69 -5.89
CA TYR A 531 25.64 -37.44 -7.14
C TYR A 531 25.77 -38.96 -6.96
N GLY A 532 25.43 -39.50 -5.78
CA GLY A 532 25.46 -40.96 -5.56
C GLY A 532 24.56 -41.68 -6.56
N ASN A 533 24.97 -42.87 -6.99
CA ASN A 533 24.15 -43.74 -7.84
C ASN A 533 22.93 -44.19 -7.08
N VAL A 534 21.75 -43.70 -7.47
CA VAL A 534 20.46 -44.10 -6.90
C VAL A 534 19.93 -45.31 -7.65
N VAL A 535 19.72 -46.42 -6.92
CA VAL A 535 19.06 -47.59 -7.43
C VAL A 535 17.61 -47.63 -6.94
N TRP A 536 16.70 -47.34 -7.85
CA TRP A 536 15.27 -47.34 -7.56
C TRP A 536 14.73 -48.78 -7.42
N LYS A 537 14.01 -49.05 -6.31
CA LYS A 537 13.36 -50.30 -6.02
C LYS A 537 11.86 -50.26 -6.30
N SER A 538 11.25 -49.10 -6.20
CA SER A 538 9.84 -48.88 -6.50
C SER A 538 9.60 -47.49 -7.08
N PRO A 539 8.44 -47.24 -7.69
CA PRO A 539 8.03 -45.91 -8.13
C PRO A 539 7.81 -44.91 -6.97
N ALA A 540 7.82 -43.64 -7.28
CA ALA A 540 7.37 -42.58 -6.39
C ALA A 540 5.88 -42.74 -6.05
N MET A 541 5.43 -42.13 -4.95
CA MET A 541 4.04 -42.20 -4.52
C MET A 541 3.51 -40.86 -3.98
N ILE A 542 2.20 -40.76 -3.94
CA ILE A 542 1.46 -39.70 -3.25
C ILE A 542 0.57 -40.33 -2.21
N ALA A 543 0.62 -39.84 -0.97
CA ALA A 543 -0.32 -40.16 0.09
C ALA A 543 -1.20 -38.94 0.39
N ALA A 544 -2.49 -39.18 0.62
CA ALA A 544 -3.44 -38.18 1.04
C ALA A 544 -3.86 -38.44 2.49
N PHE A 545 -3.92 -37.33 3.25
CA PHE A 545 -4.30 -37.33 4.67
C PHE A 545 -5.53 -36.44 4.85
N ASP A 546 -6.43 -36.86 5.75
CA ASP A 546 -7.53 -35.99 6.18
C ASP A 546 -7.04 -34.92 7.17
N ALA A 547 -7.96 -34.02 7.58
CA ALA A 547 -7.65 -32.93 8.51
C ALA A 547 -7.23 -33.45 9.92
N GLU A 548 -7.54 -34.70 10.28
CA GLU A 548 -7.12 -35.32 11.54
C GLU A 548 -5.77 -36.05 11.41
N GLY A 549 -5.24 -36.11 10.20
CA GLY A 549 -3.98 -36.74 9.87
C GLY A 549 -4.07 -38.26 9.64
N GLU A 550 -5.26 -38.80 9.36
CA GLU A 550 -5.40 -40.19 8.96
C GLU A 550 -5.13 -40.35 7.47
N VAL A 551 -4.47 -41.46 7.09
CA VAL A 551 -4.24 -41.82 5.69
C VAL A 551 -5.58 -42.10 5.01
N VAL A 552 -5.93 -41.35 3.98
CA VAL A 552 -7.17 -41.55 3.20
C VAL A 552 -6.90 -42.39 1.95
N SER A 553 -5.79 -42.14 1.28
CA SER A 553 -5.40 -42.87 0.07
C SER A 553 -3.90 -42.81 -0.15
N GLU A 554 -3.41 -43.86 -0.84
CA GLU A 554 -2.04 -43.94 -1.32
C GLU A 554 -2.07 -44.32 -2.79
N GLN A 555 -1.32 -43.63 -3.60
CA GLN A 555 -1.30 -43.81 -5.04
C GLN A 555 0.14 -43.86 -5.54
N THR A 556 0.46 -44.93 -6.28
CA THR A 556 1.75 -45.05 -6.92
C THR A 556 1.79 -44.29 -8.22
N LEU A 557 2.83 -43.47 -8.39
CA LEU A 557 3.07 -42.72 -9.61
C LEU A 557 3.69 -43.61 -10.70
N PRO A 558 3.63 -43.23 -11.98
CA PRO A 558 4.32 -43.97 -13.04
C PRO A 558 5.82 -44.16 -12.77
N GLU A 559 6.41 -45.24 -13.22
CA GLU A 559 7.85 -45.54 -13.04
C GLU A 559 8.79 -44.51 -13.63
N THR A 560 8.28 -43.72 -14.56
CA THR A 560 8.99 -42.58 -15.15
C THR A 560 9.19 -41.40 -14.18
N VAL A 561 8.37 -41.30 -13.13
CA VAL A 561 8.53 -40.28 -12.08
C VAL A 561 9.68 -40.65 -11.18
N LYS A 562 10.76 -39.91 -11.29
CA LYS A 562 11.95 -40.03 -10.46
C LYS A 562 12.18 -38.71 -9.71
N LEU A 563 12.08 -38.73 -8.41
CA LEU A 563 12.29 -37.53 -7.59
C LEU A 563 13.71 -37.53 -7.05
N ARG A 564 14.25 -36.32 -6.94
CA ARG A 564 15.59 -36.13 -6.41
C ARG A 564 15.72 -36.66 -4.99
N THR A 565 16.80 -37.36 -4.69
CA THR A 565 17.15 -37.90 -3.37
C THR A 565 18.36 -37.13 -2.78
N GLY A 566 18.66 -37.37 -1.51
CA GLY A 566 19.85 -36.83 -0.83
C GLY A 566 19.52 -35.81 0.25
N THR A 567 20.56 -35.51 1.04
CA THR A 567 20.43 -34.66 2.22
C THR A 567 20.18 -33.19 1.88
N ALA A 568 20.81 -32.67 0.83
CA ALA A 568 20.64 -31.30 0.36
C ALA A 568 19.63 -31.18 -0.78
N SER A 569 18.72 -32.14 -0.90
CA SER A 569 17.73 -32.16 -1.95
C SER A 569 16.66 -31.08 -1.69
N PRO A 570 16.43 -30.15 -2.60
CA PRO A 570 15.32 -29.22 -2.48
C PRO A 570 13.99 -29.97 -2.48
N SER A 571 12.92 -29.28 -2.11
CA SER A 571 11.56 -29.78 -2.31
C SER A 571 11.31 -30.03 -3.81
N VAL A 572 10.20 -30.66 -4.14
CA VAL A 572 9.73 -30.78 -5.54
C VAL A 572 8.88 -29.60 -5.96
N GLN A 573 8.81 -28.56 -5.10
CA GLN A 573 8.05 -27.32 -5.32
C GLN A 573 6.57 -27.59 -5.59
N LEU A 574 6.00 -28.52 -4.82
CA LEU A 574 4.61 -28.96 -4.93
C LEU A 574 3.66 -27.80 -4.64
N CYS A 575 2.72 -27.57 -5.55
CA CYS A 575 1.53 -26.78 -5.29
C CYS A 575 0.27 -27.53 -5.75
N ALA A 576 -0.88 -27.10 -5.24
CA ALA A 576 -2.18 -27.61 -5.61
C ALA A 576 -3.08 -26.48 -6.11
N SER A 577 -3.98 -26.80 -7.04
CA SER A 577 -5.08 -25.91 -7.35
C SER A 577 -6.02 -25.75 -6.14
N PHE A 578 -6.56 -24.57 -5.94
CA PHE A 578 -7.57 -24.30 -4.92
C PHE A 578 -8.96 -24.83 -5.28
N ARG A 579 -9.21 -25.15 -6.55
CA ARG A 579 -10.53 -25.49 -7.09
C ARG A 579 -10.60 -26.81 -7.80
N GLN A 580 -9.49 -27.23 -8.45
CA GLN A 580 -9.43 -28.39 -9.30
C GLN A 580 -8.60 -29.52 -8.66
N PRO A 581 -8.81 -30.80 -8.99
CA PRO A 581 -8.08 -31.91 -8.39
C PRO A 581 -6.65 -32.07 -8.96
N TRP A 582 -5.93 -30.95 -9.15
CA TRP A 582 -4.60 -30.97 -9.73
C TRP A 582 -3.51 -30.59 -8.74
N LEU A 583 -2.44 -31.37 -8.75
CA LEU A 583 -1.15 -31.10 -8.13
C LEU A 583 -0.12 -30.82 -9.22
N TYR A 584 0.76 -29.85 -8.99
CA TYR A 584 1.85 -29.48 -9.89
C TYR A 584 3.17 -29.59 -9.14
N PHE A 585 4.16 -30.26 -9.73
CA PHE A 585 5.47 -30.44 -9.10
C PHE A 585 6.54 -30.87 -10.11
N ILE A 586 7.82 -30.81 -9.69
CA ILE A 586 8.95 -31.28 -10.49
C ILE A 586 9.07 -32.80 -10.33
N GLY A 587 8.82 -33.53 -11.41
CA GLY A 587 8.85 -35.01 -11.45
C GLY A 587 10.19 -35.60 -11.91
N LYS A 588 11.30 -34.85 -11.77
CA LYS A 588 12.64 -35.20 -12.27
C LYS A 588 13.69 -35.18 -11.16
N THR A 589 14.83 -35.83 -11.40
CA THR A 589 15.95 -35.88 -10.45
C THR A 589 16.92 -34.70 -10.60
N ASP A 590 16.83 -33.95 -11.69
CA ASP A 590 17.77 -32.87 -12.02
C ASP A 590 17.62 -31.68 -11.07
N PHE A 591 18.75 -31.13 -10.63
CA PHE A 591 18.76 -29.89 -9.87
C PHE A 591 18.29 -28.70 -10.70
N SER A 592 18.62 -28.71 -11.98
CA SER A 592 18.32 -27.66 -12.94
C SER A 592 17.05 -27.97 -13.74
N ALA A 593 15.97 -28.39 -13.06
CA ALA A 593 14.73 -28.69 -13.74
C ALA A 593 14.14 -27.42 -14.39
N THR A 594 13.78 -27.55 -15.64
CA THR A 594 13.14 -26.50 -16.44
C THR A 594 11.67 -26.82 -16.73
N GLU A 595 11.21 -27.97 -16.29
CA GLU A 595 9.93 -28.57 -16.60
C GLU A 595 9.21 -29.01 -15.34
N ALA A 596 7.87 -28.93 -15.36
CA ALA A 596 7.01 -29.42 -14.29
C ALA A 596 5.89 -30.28 -14.84
N MET A 597 5.47 -31.27 -14.06
CA MET A 597 4.33 -32.13 -14.35
C MET A 597 3.09 -31.70 -13.56
N ARG A 598 1.92 -32.20 -13.97
CA ARG A 598 0.72 -32.20 -13.14
C ARG A 598 0.15 -33.60 -12.95
N TYR A 599 -0.51 -33.75 -11.83
CA TYR A 599 -1.14 -34.99 -11.42
C TYR A 599 -2.56 -34.75 -10.91
N ASN A 600 -3.54 -35.45 -11.48
CA ASN A 600 -4.92 -35.40 -11.03
C ASN A 600 -5.16 -36.44 -9.95
N TYR A 601 -5.43 -36.05 -8.73
CA TYR A 601 -5.56 -36.96 -7.60
C TYR A 601 -6.90 -37.74 -7.53
N GLU A 602 -7.89 -37.36 -8.33
CA GLU A 602 -9.16 -38.08 -8.45
C GLU A 602 -9.09 -39.15 -9.53
N THR A 603 -8.47 -38.86 -10.66
CA THR A 603 -8.44 -39.78 -11.82
C THR A 603 -7.14 -40.57 -11.93
N GLY A 604 -6.06 -40.14 -11.28
CA GLY A 604 -4.72 -40.65 -11.46
C GLY A 604 -4.03 -40.24 -12.76
N GLN A 605 -4.61 -39.30 -13.50
CA GLN A 605 -4.01 -38.80 -14.73
C GLN A 605 -2.69 -38.08 -14.45
N VAL A 606 -1.69 -38.36 -15.28
CA VAL A 606 -0.37 -37.73 -15.24
C VAL A 606 -0.12 -37.03 -16.59
N ASP A 607 0.13 -35.76 -16.55
CA ASP A 607 0.58 -35.01 -17.74
C ASP A 607 2.07 -34.64 -17.52
N TRP A 608 2.93 -35.32 -18.24
CA TRP A 608 4.37 -35.09 -18.23
C TRP A 608 4.74 -33.82 -18.99
N ASP A 609 5.82 -33.20 -18.55
CA ASP A 609 6.33 -32.01 -19.23
C ASP A 609 5.19 -31.02 -19.52
N TYR A 610 4.26 -30.91 -18.56
CA TYR A 610 3.09 -30.06 -18.69
C TYR A 610 3.51 -28.59 -18.79
N ILE A 611 4.49 -28.19 -17.97
CA ILE A 611 5.24 -26.94 -18.16
C ILE A 611 6.56 -27.33 -18.79
N THR A 612 6.83 -26.86 -19.98
CA THR A 612 8.07 -27.12 -20.71
C THR A 612 9.07 -25.97 -20.56
N ALA A 613 10.32 -26.27 -20.89
CA ALA A 613 11.31 -25.21 -21.08
C ALA A 613 10.85 -24.23 -22.18
N ASP A 614 11.22 -22.97 -22.06
CA ASP A 614 10.92 -21.98 -23.06
C ASP A 614 11.48 -22.41 -24.42
N ILE A 615 10.60 -22.57 -25.39
CA ILE A 615 10.91 -23.19 -26.69
C ILE A 615 11.96 -22.39 -27.48
N ASP A 616 12.08 -21.10 -27.25
CA ASP A 616 12.97 -20.22 -27.99
C ASP A 616 14.25 -19.78 -27.26
N GLY A 617 14.42 -20.15 -25.97
CA GLY A 617 15.64 -19.87 -25.19
C GLY A 617 16.00 -18.38 -25.07
N SER A 618 15.11 -17.49 -25.46
CA SER A 618 15.37 -16.06 -25.65
C SER A 618 15.04 -15.20 -24.42
N HIS A 619 14.54 -15.80 -23.33
CA HIS A 619 14.08 -15.03 -22.19
C HIS A 619 15.23 -14.65 -21.24
N GLU A 620 15.42 -13.35 -21.05
CA GLU A 620 16.12 -12.83 -19.88
C GLU A 620 15.45 -13.36 -18.59
N GLY A 621 16.23 -13.84 -17.62
CA GLY A 621 15.70 -14.37 -16.36
C GLY A 621 15.94 -15.85 -16.14
N GLY A 622 16.51 -16.56 -17.12
CA GLY A 622 16.87 -17.98 -17.01
C GLY A 622 15.69 -18.93 -17.18
N SER A 623 15.99 -20.23 -17.18
CA SER A 623 15.03 -21.29 -17.46
C SER A 623 14.80 -22.24 -16.27
N LEU A 624 15.65 -22.19 -15.23
CA LEU A 624 15.58 -23.06 -14.08
C LEU A 624 14.35 -22.73 -13.23
N ILE A 625 13.41 -23.67 -13.08
CA ILE A 625 12.30 -23.52 -12.14
C ILE A 625 12.87 -23.44 -10.71
N TYR A 626 12.63 -22.33 -10.04
CA TYR A 626 13.15 -22.03 -8.75
C TYR A 626 12.06 -21.46 -7.84
N GLY A 627 12.03 -21.89 -6.59
CA GLY A 627 10.99 -21.53 -5.63
C GLY A 627 9.65 -22.24 -5.86
N TYR A 628 8.74 -22.05 -4.93
CA TYR A 628 7.42 -22.68 -5.00
C TYR A 628 6.57 -22.10 -6.11
N MET A 629 5.95 -22.98 -6.89
CA MET A 629 4.89 -22.62 -7.82
C MET A 629 3.58 -22.37 -7.06
N GLY A 630 2.61 -21.69 -7.70
CA GLY A 630 1.29 -21.49 -7.13
C GLY A 630 0.20 -21.39 -8.20
N VAL A 631 -1.00 -21.84 -7.88
CA VAL A 631 -2.18 -21.72 -8.76
C VAL A 631 -3.07 -20.61 -8.25
N HIS A 632 -3.42 -19.66 -9.13
CA HIS A 632 -4.25 -18.53 -8.76
C HIS A 632 -5.67 -18.98 -8.37
N PRO A 633 -6.24 -18.48 -7.22
CA PRO A 633 -7.46 -19.05 -6.65
C PRO A 633 -8.72 -18.86 -7.49
N THR A 634 -8.77 -17.87 -8.37
CA THR A 634 -9.95 -17.57 -9.20
C THR A 634 -9.74 -17.85 -10.67
N THR A 635 -8.57 -17.52 -11.22
CA THR A 635 -8.29 -17.67 -12.67
C THR A 635 -7.73 -19.04 -13.05
N GLU A 636 -7.34 -19.88 -12.08
CA GLU A 636 -6.69 -21.18 -12.29
C GLU A 636 -5.38 -21.08 -13.11
N GLN A 637 -4.73 -19.92 -13.11
CA GLN A 637 -3.44 -19.73 -13.75
C GLN A 637 -2.33 -20.28 -12.85
N LEU A 638 -1.39 -21.03 -13.43
CA LEU A 638 -0.19 -21.50 -12.72
C LEU A 638 0.94 -20.48 -12.87
N TRP A 639 1.46 -20.06 -11.73
CA TRP A 639 2.55 -19.11 -11.62
C TRP A 639 3.84 -19.83 -11.30
N VAL A 640 4.88 -19.61 -12.10
CA VAL A 640 6.17 -20.33 -12.04
C VAL A 640 7.31 -19.32 -12.05
N GLY A 641 8.11 -19.32 -10.99
CA GLY A 641 9.36 -18.59 -10.96
C GLY A 641 10.47 -19.34 -11.68
N LYS A 642 11.17 -18.67 -12.61
CA LYS A 642 12.38 -19.21 -13.26
C LYS A 642 13.57 -18.29 -12.97
N SER A 643 14.77 -18.85 -12.84
CA SER A 643 15.97 -18.13 -12.41
C SER A 643 17.20 -18.48 -13.22
N SER A 644 18.10 -17.49 -13.34
CA SER A 644 19.48 -17.65 -13.80
C SER A 644 20.50 -17.46 -12.68
N TYR A 645 20.07 -17.35 -11.40
CA TYR A 645 20.83 -16.97 -10.22
C TYR A 645 21.31 -15.50 -10.15
N THR A 646 21.10 -14.71 -11.19
CA THR A 646 21.42 -13.27 -11.22
C THR A 646 20.20 -12.41 -11.46
N ASN A 647 19.24 -12.96 -12.16
CA ASN A 647 17.93 -12.38 -12.43
C ASN A 647 16.90 -13.52 -12.58
N SER A 648 15.64 -13.17 -12.68
CA SER A 648 14.58 -14.16 -12.79
C SER A 648 13.41 -13.64 -13.62
N ARG A 649 12.48 -14.53 -13.90
CA ARG A 649 11.22 -14.22 -14.57
C ARG A 649 10.08 -15.01 -13.94
N ILE A 650 8.96 -14.37 -13.74
CA ILE A 650 7.72 -15.02 -13.31
C ILE A 650 6.89 -15.29 -14.55
N HIS A 651 6.62 -16.55 -14.83
CA HIS A 651 5.77 -17.01 -15.91
C HIS A 651 4.38 -17.35 -15.39
N VAL A 652 3.37 -16.97 -16.14
CA VAL A 652 1.96 -17.25 -15.83
C VAL A 652 1.38 -18.08 -16.96
N TYR A 653 0.86 -19.26 -16.62
CA TYR A 653 0.33 -20.21 -17.61
C TYR A 653 -1.18 -20.41 -17.42
N ASP A 654 -1.93 -20.39 -18.52
CA ASP A 654 -3.29 -20.93 -18.54
C ASP A 654 -3.22 -22.46 -18.49
N VAL A 655 -3.71 -23.04 -17.41
CA VAL A 655 -3.70 -24.50 -17.16
C VAL A 655 -5.09 -25.13 -17.19
N SER A 656 -6.08 -24.41 -17.72
CA SER A 656 -7.43 -24.93 -17.95
C SER A 656 -7.51 -25.98 -19.08
N ARG A 657 -6.42 -26.12 -19.84
CA ARG A 657 -6.32 -26.97 -21.05
C ARG A 657 -5.47 -28.23 -20.78
N SER A 658 -5.47 -29.13 -21.79
CA SER A 658 -4.58 -30.32 -21.82
C SER A 658 -3.10 -29.94 -21.95
N ASP A 659 -2.81 -28.77 -22.48
CA ASP A 659 -1.49 -28.18 -22.67
C ASP A 659 -1.42 -26.82 -21.95
N ALA A 660 -0.35 -26.56 -21.24
CA ALA A 660 -0.14 -25.25 -20.62
C ALA A 660 0.23 -24.22 -21.69
N VAL A 661 -0.46 -23.10 -21.68
CA VAL A 661 -0.20 -21.99 -22.60
C VAL A 661 0.28 -20.79 -21.80
N GLU A 662 1.46 -20.25 -22.12
CA GLU A 662 1.95 -19.04 -21.46
C GLU A 662 1.00 -17.87 -21.74
N TYR A 663 0.47 -17.30 -20.65
CA TYR A 663 -0.41 -16.14 -20.66
C TYR A 663 0.37 -14.84 -20.61
N GLY A 664 1.46 -14.83 -19.82
CA GLY A 664 2.33 -13.68 -19.67
C GLY A 664 3.58 -13.98 -18.86
N SER A 665 4.53 -13.09 -18.91
CA SER A 665 5.73 -13.20 -18.08
C SER A 665 6.25 -11.83 -17.63
N TYR A 666 6.88 -11.81 -16.45
CA TYR A 666 7.34 -10.59 -15.79
C TYR A 666 8.80 -10.74 -15.38
N TYR A 667 9.67 -9.94 -15.98
CA TYR A 667 11.10 -9.93 -15.69
C TYR A 667 11.40 -9.31 -14.32
N GLN A 668 12.34 -9.91 -13.59
CA GLN A 668 12.81 -9.45 -12.29
C GLN A 668 14.32 -9.21 -12.33
N LYS A 669 14.76 -8.04 -11.89
CA LYS A 669 16.20 -7.75 -11.73
C LYS A 669 16.82 -8.53 -10.60
N LYS A 670 16.05 -8.94 -9.60
CA LYS A 670 16.48 -9.76 -8.46
C LYS A 670 16.64 -11.22 -8.86
N ALA A 671 17.63 -11.87 -8.24
CA ALA A 671 17.84 -13.29 -8.41
C ALA A 671 16.81 -14.12 -7.60
N SER A 672 16.52 -15.31 -8.10
CA SER A 672 15.90 -16.42 -7.38
C SER A 672 14.59 -16.10 -6.63
N PRO A 673 13.43 -16.37 -7.20
CA PRO A 673 12.16 -16.31 -6.45
C PRO A 673 12.12 -17.43 -5.41
N ALA A 674 11.78 -17.13 -4.15
CA ALA A 674 11.54 -18.15 -3.13
C ALA A 674 10.22 -18.90 -3.38
N GLY A 675 9.21 -18.19 -3.88
CA GLY A 675 7.93 -18.79 -4.22
C GLY A 675 6.86 -17.75 -4.55
N VAL A 676 5.74 -18.30 -5.01
CA VAL A 676 4.51 -17.57 -5.26
C VAL A 676 3.48 -17.97 -4.22
N ASP A 677 2.87 -16.99 -3.57
CA ASP A 677 1.78 -17.18 -2.63
C ASP A 677 0.59 -16.28 -2.95
N PHE A 678 -0.59 -16.74 -2.59
CA PHE A 678 -1.83 -15.99 -2.76
C PHE A 678 -2.44 -15.68 -1.39
N ALA A 679 -2.97 -14.47 -1.23
CA ALA A 679 -3.63 -14.09 0.02
C ALA A 679 -4.77 -15.06 0.39
N TYR A 680 -5.45 -15.65 -0.59
CA TYR A 680 -6.49 -16.68 -0.40
C TYR A 680 -6.02 -17.88 0.44
N ARG A 681 -4.75 -18.30 0.30
CA ARG A 681 -4.17 -19.42 1.07
C ARG A 681 -4.29 -19.22 2.59
N PHE A 682 -4.35 -17.97 3.04
CA PHE A 682 -4.36 -17.60 4.45
C PHE A 682 -5.74 -17.23 4.97
N THR A 683 -6.79 -17.34 4.15
CA THR A 683 -8.17 -17.07 4.58
C THR A 683 -8.66 -18.18 5.52
N GLU A 684 -9.55 -17.80 6.45
CA GLU A 684 -10.20 -18.79 7.33
C GLU A 684 -10.97 -19.84 6.56
N GLU A 685 -11.56 -19.47 5.42
CA GLU A 685 -12.24 -20.39 4.52
C GLU A 685 -11.30 -21.52 4.08
N TRP A 686 -10.10 -21.16 3.59
CA TRP A 686 -9.14 -22.15 3.11
C TRP A 686 -8.50 -22.95 4.24
N ILE A 687 -8.10 -22.30 5.35
CA ILE A 687 -7.46 -22.99 6.48
C ILE A 687 -8.38 -24.02 7.11
N ASN A 688 -9.68 -23.73 7.21
CA ASN A 688 -10.67 -24.61 7.85
C ASN A 688 -11.35 -25.61 6.90
N ARG A 689 -11.04 -25.56 5.63
CA ARG A 689 -11.55 -26.47 4.60
C ARG A 689 -11.20 -27.94 4.78
#